data_a21c9121f1b62f7e6c05f8e5c8c94424
#
_entry.id   a21c9121f1b62f7e6c05f8e5c8c94424
#
_cell.length_a   1.000
_cell.length_b   1.000
_cell.length_c   1.000
_cell.angle_alpha   90.00
_cell.angle_beta   90.00
_cell.angle_gamma   90.00
#
_symmetry.space_group_name_H-M   'P 1'
#
loop_
_entity.id
_entity.type
_entity.pdbx_description
1 polymer ?
#
loop_
_entity_poly.entity_id
_entity_poly.type
_entity_poly.pdbx_seq_one_letter_code
_entity_poly.pdbx_strand_id
1 'polypeptide(L)'
;MLLIHKASAGSGKTYNLVFEYLKILLGKKTESGYILDEHPNDNHKKILAITFTNKATEEMKKRIVKELDLIAGNSKNSDHSESLLKAFGTQPKKLQDSAKKALTDVLFDYSNFNVSTIDSFFQMILRSFAFDVDLIGNFNVELNDDFVFSVGVSDLKKSLHLRNRDKFVKEWISDFMENAIKSGKSWDVFRDNSGISYGGGEISLNSFAQQLKTENVKKHHNELGEWISNEGVMKKLKGRLGDILKNDLVEISKLSRDLYALLSTGKGYSSNAIKFFGKFKDYKGNDSGIEKLTLYKAMLKGDVQTKQLCNKSAEDPDTVIGMSLDIGNLLRHKATASAILENIHMLGLLGEIEANITGFSNDNNIILLSNTNEILRRIINKEDAPYIYERVGTRIYNFLIDEFQDTSRMQWENLMPLLDESLSGGNDDLIIGDVKQSIYRFRNSDPHLLKNEVEGNFSHFIEGDDAKTKSVPNTNWRSCRDIVLFNNTFFKALSEELRMGEYYENVAQKISEKNRDKRGFIRFEILEQNDKDKSNNDICEKVDLHQESIRRTIATVQDMLNRNYSQKDIAILVNTNSEGRDIISAFMDYVPQEGERQINVISEESLFISNSPVVRTVISALISIDAHLQSENKEGWEESEGRRSVYLSDFIHRFEYNISQGIEIEQAISK
;
A
#
# COMPACT_ATOMS: atom_id res chain seq x y z
N MET A 1 -14.66 22.72 -16.47
CA MET A 1 -13.19 22.93 -16.41
C MET A 1 -12.60 22.01 -15.37
N LEU A 2 -11.47 21.33 -15.66
CA LEU A 2 -10.75 20.51 -14.68
C LEU A 2 -9.59 21.31 -14.07
N LEU A 3 -9.60 21.45 -12.74
CA LEU A 3 -8.51 22.03 -11.98
C LEU A 3 -7.63 20.90 -11.41
N ILE A 4 -6.33 20.94 -11.68
CA ILE A 4 -5.37 19.98 -11.15
C ILE A 4 -4.38 20.71 -10.27
N HIS A 5 -4.39 20.42 -8.97
CA HIS A 5 -3.48 20.98 -8.00
C HIS A 5 -2.42 19.96 -7.58
N LYS A 6 -1.23 20.02 -8.19
CA LYS A 6 -0.04 19.26 -7.77
C LYS A 6 0.63 20.04 -6.64
N ALA A 7 0.26 19.77 -5.40
CA ALA A 7 0.55 20.59 -4.24
C ALA A 7 1.32 19.82 -3.16
N SER A 8 2.49 20.33 -2.75
CA SER A 8 3.33 19.68 -1.73
C SER A 8 2.72 19.73 -0.31
N ALA A 9 3.29 18.95 0.62
CA ALA A 9 2.87 18.94 2.02
C ALA A 9 2.88 20.36 2.64
N GLY A 10 1.83 20.72 3.36
CA GLY A 10 1.74 22.02 4.03
C GLY A 10 1.45 23.22 3.12
N SER A 11 1.21 23.02 1.81
CA SER A 11 0.91 24.09 0.84
C SER A 11 -0.53 24.57 0.84
N GLY A 12 -1.39 24.01 1.69
CA GLY A 12 -2.79 24.40 1.79
C GLY A 12 -3.77 23.56 0.93
N LYS A 13 -3.43 22.30 0.61
CA LYS A 13 -4.32 21.39 -0.14
C LYS A 13 -5.76 21.41 0.38
N THR A 14 -5.94 21.12 1.65
CA THR A 14 -7.28 21.08 2.28
C THR A 14 -7.96 22.45 2.32
N TYR A 15 -7.19 23.54 2.47
CA TYR A 15 -7.73 24.90 2.38
C TYR A 15 -8.33 25.14 0.99
N ASN A 16 -7.60 24.85 -0.07
CA ASN A 16 -8.07 25.03 -1.44
C ASN A 16 -9.28 24.16 -1.75
N LEU A 17 -9.30 22.91 -1.26
CA LEU A 17 -10.44 22.03 -1.47
C LEU A 17 -11.71 22.57 -0.78
N VAL A 18 -11.62 23.00 0.47
CA VAL A 18 -12.74 23.61 1.20
C VAL A 18 -13.18 24.90 0.51
N PHE A 19 -12.24 25.71 0.01
CA PHE A 19 -12.56 26.93 -0.75
C PHE A 19 -13.37 26.62 -2.02
N GLU A 20 -12.90 25.67 -2.84
CA GLU A 20 -13.60 25.28 -4.07
C GLU A 20 -14.96 24.64 -3.76
N TYR A 21 -15.04 23.81 -2.70
CA TYR A 21 -16.31 23.25 -2.24
C TYR A 21 -17.32 24.36 -1.89
N LEU A 22 -16.91 25.34 -1.07
CA LEU A 22 -17.77 26.46 -0.66
C LEU A 22 -18.13 27.35 -1.84
N LYS A 23 -17.20 27.57 -2.78
CA LYS A 23 -17.47 28.35 -4.00
C LYS A 23 -18.54 27.68 -4.87
N ILE A 24 -18.50 26.36 -5.04
CA ILE A 24 -19.51 25.62 -5.80
C ILE A 24 -20.82 25.56 -5.03
N LEU A 25 -20.79 25.32 -3.72
CA LEU A 25 -21.97 25.21 -2.86
C LEU A 25 -22.79 26.51 -2.84
N LEU A 26 -22.09 27.63 -2.67
CA LEU A 26 -22.71 28.96 -2.50
C LEU A 26 -22.88 29.74 -3.81
N GLY A 27 -22.31 29.23 -4.90
CA GLY A 27 -22.25 29.90 -6.17
C GLY A 27 -23.08 29.26 -7.27
N LYS A 28 -23.39 30.08 -8.27
CA LYS A 28 -23.91 29.61 -9.56
C LYS A 28 -22.93 29.96 -10.65
N LYS A 29 -22.57 28.97 -11.45
CA LYS A 29 -21.65 29.15 -12.59
C LYS A 29 -22.29 29.96 -13.71
N THR A 30 -21.55 30.92 -14.25
CA THR A 30 -21.90 31.74 -15.43
C THR A 30 -20.78 31.76 -16.41
N GLU A 31 -20.97 32.30 -17.59
CA GLU A 31 -19.91 32.44 -18.61
C GLU A 31 -18.70 33.27 -18.12
N SER A 32 -18.94 34.21 -17.20
CA SER A 32 -17.92 35.11 -16.64
C SER A 32 -17.31 34.61 -15.31
N GLY A 33 -17.68 33.41 -14.84
CA GLY A 33 -17.23 32.84 -13.56
C GLY A 33 -18.38 32.52 -12.61
N TYR A 34 -18.11 32.55 -11.32
CA TYR A 34 -19.12 32.27 -10.30
C TYR A 34 -19.75 33.55 -9.75
N ILE A 35 -21.07 33.57 -9.64
CA ILE A 35 -21.84 34.59 -8.92
C ILE A 35 -22.47 33.93 -7.69
N LEU A 36 -22.71 34.72 -6.64
CA LEU A 36 -23.39 34.21 -5.44
C LEU A 36 -24.80 33.74 -5.76
N ASP A 37 -25.15 32.55 -5.32
CA ASP A 37 -26.50 32.02 -5.35
C ASP A 37 -27.24 32.48 -4.07
N GLU A 38 -28.29 33.25 -4.21
CA GLU A 38 -29.13 33.73 -3.07
C GLU A 38 -30.00 32.59 -2.50
N HIS A 39 -30.16 31.48 -3.25
CA HIS A 39 -30.94 30.30 -2.88
C HIS A 39 -30.20 29.00 -3.21
N PRO A 40 -29.12 28.67 -2.48
CA PRO A 40 -28.27 27.52 -2.78
C PRO A 40 -28.91 26.16 -2.38
N ASN A 41 -30.22 26.03 -2.62
CA ASN A 41 -31.00 24.86 -2.23
C ASN A 41 -30.50 23.60 -2.94
N ASP A 42 -30.30 22.52 -2.17
CA ASP A 42 -29.88 21.21 -2.67
C ASP A 42 -28.50 21.14 -3.39
N ASN A 43 -27.71 22.23 -3.41
CA ASN A 43 -26.42 22.21 -4.09
C ASN A 43 -25.45 21.21 -3.45
N HIS A 44 -25.54 20.97 -2.13
CA HIS A 44 -24.72 20.00 -1.42
C HIS A 44 -24.90 18.55 -1.95
N LYS A 45 -26.07 18.21 -2.50
CA LYS A 45 -26.36 16.89 -3.08
C LYS A 45 -25.62 16.64 -4.39
N LYS A 46 -25.25 17.72 -5.08
CA LYS A 46 -24.67 17.71 -6.42
C LYS A 46 -23.14 17.68 -6.41
N ILE A 47 -22.54 17.89 -5.26
CA ILE A 47 -21.09 17.96 -5.08
C ILE A 47 -20.63 16.70 -4.37
N LEU A 48 -19.68 15.97 -4.97
CA LEU A 48 -19.03 14.85 -4.33
C LEU A 48 -17.58 15.21 -3.99
N ALA A 49 -17.26 15.22 -2.70
CA ALA A 49 -15.89 15.36 -2.24
C ALA A 49 -15.35 13.97 -1.81
N ILE A 50 -14.28 13.55 -2.46
CA ILE A 50 -13.66 12.24 -2.24
C ILE A 50 -12.38 12.40 -1.45
N THR A 51 -12.21 11.57 -0.40
CA THR A 51 -10.99 11.45 0.39
C THR A 51 -10.51 10.01 0.41
N PHE A 52 -9.28 9.79 0.87
CA PHE A 52 -8.73 8.44 0.94
C PHE A 52 -9.13 7.65 2.19
N THR A 53 -9.33 8.33 3.34
CA THR A 53 -9.64 7.68 4.63
C THR A 53 -10.90 8.22 5.27
N ASN A 54 -11.59 7.38 6.06
CA ASN A 54 -12.78 7.78 6.82
C ASN A 54 -12.49 8.94 7.77
N LYS A 55 -11.29 8.97 8.38
CA LYS A 55 -10.86 10.07 9.26
C LYS A 55 -10.72 11.40 8.49
N ALA A 56 -10.14 11.35 7.28
CA ALA A 56 -10.05 12.53 6.41
C ALA A 56 -11.44 13.01 5.97
N THR A 57 -12.35 12.07 5.67
CA THR A 57 -13.75 12.37 5.36
C THR A 57 -14.45 13.13 6.50
N GLU A 58 -14.31 12.62 7.72
CA GLU A 58 -14.92 13.25 8.91
C GLU A 58 -14.30 14.64 9.18
N GLU A 59 -12.98 14.76 9.05
CA GLU A 59 -12.31 16.05 9.22
C GLU A 59 -12.75 17.07 8.16
N MET A 60 -12.91 16.64 6.91
CA MET A 60 -13.38 17.49 5.82
C MET A 60 -14.82 17.95 6.05
N LYS A 61 -15.72 17.03 6.43
CA LYS A 61 -17.10 17.38 6.81
C LYS A 61 -17.13 18.42 7.92
N LYS A 62 -16.37 18.20 8.98
CA LYS A 62 -16.26 19.15 10.11
C LYS A 62 -15.74 20.51 9.67
N ARG A 63 -14.75 20.56 8.78
CA ARG A 63 -14.17 21.82 8.28
C ARG A 63 -15.17 22.60 7.43
N ILE A 64 -15.86 21.94 6.48
CA ILE A 64 -16.86 22.58 5.63
C ILE A 64 -18.00 23.16 6.48
N VAL A 65 -18.57 22.38 7.40
CA VAL A 65 -19.65 22.82 8.28
C VAL A 65 -19.18 23.97 9.18
N LYS A 66 -17.99 23.88 9.76
CA LYS A 66 -17.41 24.94 10.59
C LYS A 66 -17.22 26.24 9.82
N GLU A 67 -16.69 26.18 8.60
CA GLU A 67 -16.52 27.38 7.77
C GLU A 67 -17.84 28.00 7.37
N LEU A 68 -18.85 27.20 7.03
CA LEU A 68 -20.22 27.68 6.79
C LEU A 68 -20.80 28.39 8.01
N ASP A 69 -20.63 27.83 9.21
CA ASP A 69 -21.10 28.44 10.46
C ASP A 69 -20.37 29.76 10.76
N LEU A 70 -19.07 29.82 10.57
CA LEU A 70 -18.28 31.03 10.73
C LEU A 70 -18.73 32.14 9.75
N ILE A 71 -18.97 31.79 8.47
CA ILE A 71 -19.44 32.75 7.48
C ILE A 71 -20.88 33.22 7.81
N ALA A 72 -21.74 32.29 8.23
CA ALA A 72 -23.13 32.59 8.60
C ALA A 72 -23.25 33.44 9.87
N GLY A 73 -22.35 33.24 10.84
CA GLY A 73 -22.33 33.97 12.11
C GLY A 73 -21.53 35.28 12.04
N ASN A 74 -20.23 35.18 11.84
CA ASN A 74 -19.33 36.31 11.73
C ASN A 74 -18.23 36.04 10.69
N SER A 75 -18.42 36.55 9.49
CA SER A 75 -17.52 36.29 8.35
C SER A 75 -16.08 36.73 8.56
N LYS A 76 -15.78 37.60 9.52
CA LYS A 76 -14.41 38.03 9.86
C LYS A 76 -13.57 36.90 10.48
N ASN A 77 -14.21 35.89 11.03
CA ASN A 77 -13.53 34.76 11.69
C ASN A 77 -13.27 33.58 10.72
N SER A 78 -13.82 33.64 9.51
CA SER A 78 -13.62 32.58 8.50
C SER A 78 -12.36 32.82 7.68
N ASP A 79 -11.57 31.76 7.50
CA ASP A 79 -10.38 31.79 6.66
C ASP A 79 -10.71 31.97 5.16
N HIS A 80 -11.94 31.66 4.73
CA HIS A 80 -12.35 31.65 3.31
C HIS A 80 -13.22 32.85 2.91
N SER A 81 -13.77 33.59 3.87
CA SER A 81 -14.76 34.65 3.62
C SER A 81 -14.24 35.72 2.63
N GLU A 82 -13.03 36.21 2.83
CA GLU A 82 -12.45 37.26 1.99
C GLU A 82 -12.24 36.79 0.55
N SER A 83 -11.78 35.56 0.39
CA SER A 83 -11.57 34.91 -0.92
C SER A 83 -12.90 34.69 -1.65
N LEU A 84 -13.95 34.26 -0.93
CA LEU A 84 -15.29 34.08 -1.51
C LEU A 84 -15.94 35.41 -1.90
N LEU A 85 -15.78 36.46 -1.08
CA LEU A 85 -16.25 37.79 -1.43
C LEU A 85 -15.64 38.32 -2.73
N LYS A 86 -14.34 38.10 -2.91
CA LYS A 86 -13.65 38.44 -4.15
C LYS A 86 -14.12 37.57 -5.33
N ALA A 87 -14.29 36.28 -5.12
CA ALA A 87 -14.72 35.34 -6.16
C ALA A 87 -16.14 35.65 -6.68
N PHE A 88 -17.06 36.02 -5.80
CA PHE A 88 -18.44 36.32 -6.18
C PHE A 88 -18.69 37.79 -6.49
N GLY A 89 -17.77 38.71 -6.19
CA GLY A 89 -17.97 40.14 -6.34
C GLY A 89 -19.17 40.65 -5.51
N THR A 90 -19.43 40.12 -4.33
CA THR A 90 -20.65 40.35 -3.53
C THR A 90 -20.36 41.05 -2.21
N GLN A 91 -21.43 41.46 -1.52
CA GLN A 91 -21.33 42.09 -0.21
C GLN A 91 -21.34 41.06 0.92
N PRO A 92 -20.68 41.33 2.06
CA PRO A 92 -20.58 40.39 3.19
C PRO A 92 -21.91 39.89 3.70
N LYS A 93 -22.94 40.77 3.78
CA LYS A 93 -24.29 40.39 4.25
C LYS A 93 -24.97 39.37 3.35
N LYS A 94 -24.87 39.54 2.03
CA LYS A 94 -25.47 38.58 1.09
C LYS A 94 -24.76 37.19 1.19
N LEU A 95 -23.43 37.18 1.32
CA LEU A 95 -22.68 35.95 1.53
C LEU A 95 -23.10 35.26 2.84
N GLN A 96 -23.28 36.03 3.91
CA GLN A 96 -23.74 35.54 5.21
C GLN A 96 -25.14 34.89 5.12
N ASP A 97 -26.08 35.55 4.46
CA ASP A 97 -27.44 35.04 4.30
C ASP A 97 -27.50 33.76 3.46
N SER A 98 -26.72 33.69 2.38
CA SER A 98 -26.59 32.49 1.55
C SER A 98 -25.91 31.33 2.32
N ALA A 99 -24.82 31.59 3.05
CA ALA A 99 -24.15 30.59 3.86
C ALA A 99 -25.05 30.03 4.97
N LYS A 100 -25.91 30.89 5.59
CA LYS A 100 -26.86 30.43 6.60
C LYS A 100 -27.90 29.46 6.02
N LYS A 101 -28.41 29.74 4.80
CA LYS A 101 -29.35 28.85 4.10
C LYS A 101 -28.65 27.50 3.77
N ALA A 102 -27.47 27.55 3.15
CA ALA A 102 -26.71 26.37 2.81
C ALA A 102 -26.37 25.50 4.04
N LEU A 103 -25.98 26.13 5.15
CA LEU A 103 -25.72 25.41 6.41
C LEU A 103 -27.00 24.72 6.91
N THR A 104 -28.12 25.41 6.85
CA THR A 104 -29.42 24.84 7.25
C THR A 104 -29.75 23.62 6.40
N ASP A 105 -29.64 23.74 5.07
CA ASP A 105 -29.91 22.63 4.14
C ASP A 105 -28.99 21.43 4.37
N VAL A 106 -27.70 21.66 4.54
CA VAL A 106 -26.73 20.59 4.84
C VAL A 106 -27.04 19.89 6.16
N LEU A 107 -27.44 20.63 7.21
CA LEU A 107 -27.75 20.04 8.51
C LEU A 107 -29.08 19.27 8.52
N PHE A 108 -30.07 19.74 7.78
CA PHE A 108 -31.38 19.06 7.67
C PHE A 108 -31.30 17.82 6.79
N ASP A 109 -30.42 17.81 5.79
CA ASP A 109 -30.27 16.71 4.85
C ASP A 109 -28.82 16.17 4.82
N TYR A 110 -28.31 15.89 6.02
CA TYR A 110 -26.91 15.49 6.23
C TYR A 110 -26.55 14.17 5.55
N SER A 111 -27.53 13.29 5.32
CA SER A 111 -27.33 12.02 4.61
C SER A 111 -26.90 12.20 3.15
N ASN A 112 -27.34 13.28 2.52
CA ASN A 112 -27.00 13.65 1.15
C ASN A 112 -25.83 14.67 1.06
N PHE A 113 -25.15 14.92 2.17
CA PHE A 113 -23.90 15.67 2.18
C PHE A 113 -22.75 14.76 1.73
N ASN A 114 -22.54 14.70 0.41
CA ASN A 114 -21.69 13.75 -0.27
C ASN A 114 -20.19 14.05 -0.08
N VAL A 115 -19.68 13.81 1.11
CA VAL A 115 -18.23 13.72 1.40
C VAL A 115 -17.96 12.32 1.88
N SER A 116 -17.18 11.54 1.15
CA SER A 116 -16.98 10.12 1.40
C SER A 116 -15.59 9.64 0.96
N THR A 117 -15.23 8.42 1.33
CA THR A 117 -14.10 7.74 0.69
C THR A 117 -14.50 7.25 -0.70
N ILE A 118 -13.50 7.03 -1.57
CA ILE A 118 -13.73 6.50 -2.91
C ILE A 118 -14.46 5.14 -2.87
N ASP A 119 -14.06 4.27 -1.95
CA ASP A 119 -14.68 2.96 -1.80
C ASP A 119 -16.14 3.06 -1.31
N SER A 120 -16.44 3.99 -0.41
CA SER A 120 -17.82 4.23 0.05
C SER A 120 -18.73 4.73 -1.08
N PHE A 121 -18.20 5.61 -1.94
CA PHE A 121 -18.92 6.08 -3.13
C PHE A 121 -19.18 4.93 -4.11
N PHE A 122 -18.18 4.10 -4.37
CA PHE A 122 -18.32 2.94 -5.23
C PHE A 122 -19.29 1.89 -4.69
N GLN A 123 -19.29 1.66 -3.37
CA GLN A 123 -20.28 0.80 -2.73
C GLN A 123 -21.71 1.35 -2.87
N MET A 124 -21.90 2.66 -2.83
CA MET A 124 -23.20 3.28 -3.07
C MET A 124 -23.70 3.00 -4.49
N ILE A 125 -22.85 3.14 -5.50
CA ILE A 125 -23.18 2.79 -6.89
C ILE A 125 -23.49 1.30 -6.97
N LEU A 126 -22.62 0.43 -6.46
CA LEU A 126 -22.78 -1.02 -6.53
C LEU A 126 -24.11 -1.49 -5.92
N ARG A 127 -24.53 -0.90 -4.79
CA ARG A 127 -25.82 -1.21 -4.18
C ARG A 127 -27.01 -0.87 -5.07
N SER A 128 -26.91 0.19 -5.86
CA SER A 128 -27.96 0.59 -6.81
C SER A 128 -28.11 -0.39 -7.96
N PHE A 129 -27.03 -1.14 -8.29
CA PHE A 129 -26.96 -2.13 -9.37
C PHE A 129 -26.96 -3.58 -8.87
N ALA A 130 -27.26 -3.82 -7.60
CA ALA A 130 -27.17 -5.14 -7.01
C ALA A 130 -27.87 -6.24 -7.82
N PHE A 131 -29.10 -5.94 -8.31
CA PHE A 131 -29.87 -6.90 -9.12
C PHE A 131 -29.30 -7.13 -10.51
N ASP A 132 -28.63 -6.15 -11.10
CA ASP A 132 -28.08 -6.24 -12.45
C ASP A 132 -26.78 -7.07 -12.52
N VAL A 133 -26.18 -7.33 -11.35
CA VAL A 133 -24.96 -8.14 -11.19
C VAL A 133 -25.19 -9.42 -10.39
N ASP A 134 -26.44 -9.92 -10.42
CA ASP A 134 -26.86 -11.17 -9.75
C ASP A 134 -26.62 -11.19 -8.23
N LEU A 135 -26.58 -10.04 -7.60
CA LEU A 135 -26.46 -9.94 -6.15
C LEU A 135 -27.84 -9.93 -5.50
N ILE A 136 -28.00 -10.67 -4.44
CA ILE A 136 -29.21 -10.62 -3.63
C ILE A 136 -29.24 -9.24 -2.94
N GLY A 137 -30.35 -8.52 -3.06
CA GLY A 137 -30.50 -7.09 -2.75
C GLY A 137 -29.98 -6.59 -1.39
N ASN A 138 -29.64 -7.47 -0.46
CA ASN A 138 -29.12 -7.13 0.86
C ASN A 138 -27.78 -7.83 1.11
N PHE A 139 -26.77 -7.55 0.29
CA PHE A 139 -25.42 -8.05 0.48
C PHE A 139 -24.63 -7.22 1.49
N ASN A 140 -23.70 -7.85 2.20
CA ASN A 140 -22.74 -7.19 3.05
C ASN A 140 -21.38 -7.10 2.35
N VAL A 141 -20.68 -5.98 2.54
CA VAL A 141 -19.29 -5.86 2.08
C VAL A 141 -18.39 -6.30 3.22
N GLU A 142 -17.62 -7.36 2.98
CA GLU A 142 -16.64 -7.85 3.94
C GLU A 142 -15.36 -7.01 3.83
N LEU A 143 -14.97 -6.39 4.93
CA LEU A 143 -13.79 -5.55 5.02
C LEU A 143 -12.52 -6.35 5.32
N ASN A 144 -12.70 -7.52 5.94
CA ASN A 144 -11.62 -8.44 6.28
C ASN A 144 -11.47 -9.54 5.22
N ASP A 145 -11.00 -9.15 4.05
CA ASP A 145 -10.72 -10.09 2.97
C ASP A 145 -9.81 -11.25 3.42
N ASP A 146 -8.86 -10.99 4.34
CA ASP A 146 -7.90 -12.01 4.81
C ASP A 146 -8.59 -13.18 5.47
N PHE A 147 -9.66 -12.93 6.22
CA PHE A 147 -10.47 -13.97 6.81
C PHE A 147 -11.09 -14.87 5.73
N VAL A 148 -11.71 -14.28 4.71
CA VAL A 148 -12.37 -15.04 3.64
C VAL A 148 -11.36 -15.86 2.83
N PHE A 149 -10.17 -15.29 2.56
CA PHE A 149 -9.09 -16.02 1.90
C PHE A 149 -8.61 -17.19 2.74
N SER A 150 -8.49 -17.03 4.06
CA SER A 150 -8.11 -18.12 4.96
C SER A 150 -9.18 -19.24 5.00
N VAL A 151 -10.47 -18.88 4.91
CA VAL A 151 -11.57 -19.86 4.79
C VAL A 151 -11.44 -20.65 3.48
N GLY A 152 -11.21 -19.97 2.34
CA GLY A 152 -11.04 -20.65 1.04
C GLY A 152 -9.88 -21.64 1.03
N VAL A 153 -8.76 -21.31 1.67
CA VAL A 153 -7.61 -22.20 1.82
C VAL A 153 -7.93 -23.34 2.81
N SER A 154 -8.64 -23.06 3.91
CA SER A 154 -9.07 -24.08 4.88
C SER A 154 -10.03 -25.11 4.25
N ASP A 155 -10.94 -24.63 3.40
CA ASP A 155 -11.89 -25.52 2.71
C ASP A 155 -11.20 -26.37 1.64
N LEU A 156 -10.17 -25.82 0.95
CA LEU A 156 -9.29 -26.63 0.12
C LEU A 156 -8.65 -27.76 0.95
N LYS A 157 -8.07 -27.43 2.11
CA LYS A 157 -7.45 -28.40 3.02
C LYS A 157 -8.43 -29.50 3.45
N LYS A 158 -9.63 -29.13 3.93
CA LYS A 158 -10.68 -30.07 4.32
C LYS A 158 -11.09 -31.00 3.17
N SER A 159 -11.21 -30.43 1.96
CA SER A 159 -11.64 -31.18 0.78
C SER A 159 -10.64 -32.24 0.32
N LEU A 160 -9.36 -32.16 0.69
CA LEU A 160 -8.35 -33.16 0.34
C LEU A 160 -8.62 -34.52 0.99
N HIS A 161 -9.33 -34.57 2.12
CA HIS A 161 -9.71 -35.83 2.79
C HIS A 161 -10.89 -36.53 2.12
N LEU A 162 -11.60 -35.85 1.22
CA LEU A 162 -12.77 -36.48 0.54
C LEU A 162 -12.31 -37.49 -0.52
N ARG A 163 -12.93 -38.67 -0.51
CA ARG A 163 -12.56 -39.77 -1.42
C ARG A 163 -12.74 -39.47 -2.91
N ASN A 164 -13.68 -38.59 -3.24
CA ASN A 164 -14.07 -38.25 -4.62
C ASN A 164 -13.43 -36.91 -5.12
N ARG A 165 -12.41 -36.42 -4.44
CA ARG A 165 -11.74 -35.20 -4.87
C ARG A 165 -10.97 -35.40 -6.15
N ASP A 166 -10.88 -34.34 -6.93
CA ASP A 166 -10.15 -34.29 -8.18
C ASP A 166 -8.71 -34.80 -8.01
N LYS A 167 -8.36 -35.80 -8.79
CA LYS A 167 -7.04 -36.44 -8.80
C LYS A 167 -5.94 -35.44 -9.08
N PHE A 168 -6.22 -34.42 -9.91
CA PHE A 168 -5.29 -33.37 -10.25
C PHE A 168 -4.83 -32.55 -9.05
N VAL A 169 -5.73 -32.09 -8.17
CA VAL A 169 -5.39 -31.32 -6.98
C VAL A 169 -4.48 -32.11 -6.05
N LYS A 170 -4.76 -33.41 -5.88
CA LYS A 170 -3.93 -34.29 -5.04
C LYS A 170 -2.54 -34.50 -5.64
N GLU A 171 -2.43 -34.73 -6.94
CA GLU A 171 -1.16 -34.86 -7.64
C GLU A 171 -0.34 -33.56 -7.54
N TRP A 172 -0.95 -32.40 -7.72
CA TRP A 172 -0.26 -31.10 -7.63
C TRP A 172 0.29 -30.82 -6.23
N ILE A 173 -0.46 -31.12 -5.19
CA ILE A 173 0.00 -30.97 -3.80
C ILE A 173 1.15 -31.97 -3.51
N SER A 174 1.01 -33.23 -3.94
CA SER A 174 2.10 -34.22 -3.79
C SER A 174 3.37 -33.79 -4.50
N ASP A 175 3.27 -33.31 -5.74
CA ASP A 175 4.41 -32.79 -6.51
C ASP A 175 5.05 -31.57 -5.81
N PHE A 176 4.23 -30.67 -5.25
CA PHE A 176 4.72 -29.55 -4.47
C PHE A 176 5.53 -30.01 -3.26
N MET A 177 4.95 -30.90 -2.44
CA MET A 177 5.61 -31.44 -1.25
C MET A 177 6.94 -32.16 -1.60
N GLU A 178 6.94 -32.97 -2.66
CA GLU A 178 8.13 -33.66 -3.12
C GLU A 178 9.24 -32.67 -3.56
N ASN A 179 8.87 -31.62 -4.30
CA ASN A 179 9.82 -30.59 -4.75
C ASN A 179 10.34 -29.75 -3.58
N ALA A 180 9.49 -29.43 -2.59
CA ALA A 180 9.90 -28.72 -1.38
C ALA A 180 10.93 -29.55 -0.57
N ILE A 181 10.66 -30.83 -0.36
CA ILE A 181 11.59 -31.75 0.32
C ILE A 181 12.92 -31.85 -0.43
N LYS A 182 12.88 -32.03 -1.76
CA LYS A 182 14.11 -32.12 -2.60
C LYS A 182 14.93 -30.84 -2.54
N SER A 183 14.32 -29.68 -2.38
CA SER A 183 14.99 -28.38 -2.29
C SER A 183 15.33 -27.95 -0.86
N GLY A 184 15.07 -28.79 0.13
CA GLY A 184 15.35 -28.51 1.55
C GLY A 184 14.43 -27.41 2.14
N LYS A 185 13.31 -27.13 1.47
CA LYS A 185 12.27 -26.19 1.94
C LYS A 185 11.23 -26.91 2.80
N SER A 186 10.43 -26.14 3.54
CA SER A 186 9.29 -26.70 4.26
C SER A 186 8.28 -27.30 3.28
N TRP A 187 7.78 -28.48 3.60
CA TRP A 187 6.74 -29.18 2.83
C TRP A 187 5.33 -28.81 3.27
N ASP A 188 5.19 -28.10 4.39
CA ASP A 188 3.89 -27.67 4.94
C ASP A 188 3.35 -26.46 4.20
N VAL A 189 2.59 -26.73 3.13
CA VAL A 189 1.96 -25.72 2.26
C VAL A 189 0.92 -24.88 3.01
N PHE A 190 0.31 -25.46 4.05
CA PHE A 190 -0.80 -24.87 4.81
C PHE A 190 -0.35 -24.14 6.08
N ARG A 191 0.94 -24.08 6.32
CA ARG A 191 1.50 -23.41 7.50
C ARG A 191 1.21 -21.91 7.44
N ASP A 192 0.50 -21.43 8.44
CA ASP A 192 0.31 -19.99 8.62
C ASP A 192 1.63 -19.36 9.10
N ASN A 193 2.13 -18.39 8.35
CA ASN A 193 3.31 -17.59 8.72
C ASN A 193 2.97 -16.58 9.83
N SER A 194 2.10 -16.94 10.77
CA SER A 194 1.81 -16.10 11.93
C SER A 194 2.97 -16.16 12.93
N GLY A 195 4.03 -15.41 12.64
CA GLY A 195 4.85 -14.88 13.70
C GLY A 195 6.26 -15.44 13.93
N ILE A 196 6.79 -16.42 13.21
CA ILE A 196 8.22 -16.83 13.36
C ILE A 196 8.86 -16.97 11.98
N SER A 197 9.48 -15.89 11.52
CA SER A 197 10.36 -15.92 10.35
C SER A 197 11.74 -16.39 10.76
N TYR A 198 12.03 -17.66 10.61
CA TYR A 198 13.41 -18.12 10.51
C TYR A 198 13.86 -17.92 9.06
N GLY A 199 14.65 -16.89 8.82
CA GLY A 199 15.45 -16.52 7.68
C GLY A 199 15.21 -17.27 6.35
N GLY A 200 14.36 -16.71 5.50
CA GLY A 200 14.09 -17.17 4.14
C GLY A 200 12.59 -17.24 3.93
N GLY A 201 11.98 -16.15 3.38
CA GLY A 201 10.54 -16.03 3.22
C GLY A 201 9.89 -17.17 2.44
N GLU A 202 9.49 -18.21 3.12
CA GLU A 202 8.68 -19.28 2.56
C GLU A 202 7.27 -18.74 2.34
N ILE A 203 6.81 -18.81 1.10
CA ILE A 203 5.46 -18.36 0.72
C ILE A 203 4.49 -19.46 1.13
N SER A 204 3.63 -19.18 2.11
CA SER A 204 2.52 -20.07 2.44
C SER A 204 1.40 -19.98 1.41
N LEU A 205 0.53 -20.99 1.32
CA LEU A 205 -0.61 -20.97 0.41
C LEU A 205 -1.57 -19.83 0.75
N ASN A 206 -1.73 -19.47 2.03
CA ASN A 206 -2.51 -18.31 2.48
C ASN A 206 -1.94 -16.99 1.94
N SER A 207 -0.62 -16.77 2.10
CA SER A 207 0.01 -15.54 1.59
C SER A 207 -0.01 -15.48 0.06
N PHE A 208 0.05 -16.64 -0.61
CA PHE A 208 -0.06 -16.70 -2.06
C PHE A 208 -1.48 -16.44 -2.55
N ALA A 209 -2.50 -16.99 -1.89
CA ALA A 209 -3.90 -16.73 -2.19
C ALA A 209 -4.25 -15.24 -2.09
N GLN A 210 -3.61 -14.50 -1.19
CA GLN A 210 -3.79 -13.05 -1.08
C GLN A 210 -3.37 -12.28 -2.34
N GLN A 211 -2.57 -12.87 -3.24
CA GLN A 211 -2.25 -12.25 -4.53
C GLN A 211 -3.50 -12.11 -5.43
N LEU A 212 -4.56 -12.90 -5.21
CA LEU A 212 -5.84 -12.75 -5.91
C LEU A 212 -6.50 -11.37 -5.66
N LYS A 213 -6.11 -10.65 -4.60
CA LYS A 213 -6.59 -9.29 -4.31
C LYS A 213 -5.97 -8.25 -5.24
N THR A 214 -4.80 -8.54 -5.83
CA THR A 214 -4.05 -7.55 -6.60
C THR A 214 -4.76 -7.21 -7.90
N GLU A 215 -4.80 -5.93 -8.26
CA GLU A 215 -5.42 -5.47 -9.50
C GLU A 215 -4.83 -6.10 -10.75
N ASN A 216 -3.52 -6.39 -10.74
CA ASN A 216 -2.87 -7.06 -11.86
C ASN A 216 -3.41 -8.46 -12.10
N VAL A 217 -3.67 -9.23 -11.05
CA VAL A 217 -4.29 -10.56 -11.17
C VAL A 217 -5.74 -10.43 -11.62
N LYS A 218 -6.49 -9.49 -11.02
CA LYS A 218 -7.90 -9.24 -11.38
C LYS A 218 -8.08 -8.77 -12.81
N LYS A 219 -7.17 -7.95 -13.32
CA LYS A 219 -7.21 -7.49 -14.72
C LYS A 219 -7.13 -8.64 -15.73
N HIS A 220 -6.37 -9.69 -15.39
CA HIS A 220 -6.17 -10.89 -16.21
C HIS A 220 -6.95 -12.10 -15.69
N HIS A 221 -7.95 -11.86 -14.84
CA HIS A 221 -8.69 -12.90 -14.15
C HIS A 221 -9.28 -13.96 -15.08
N ASN A 222 -9.94 -13.55 -16.17
CA ASN A 222 -10.57 -14.48 -17.11
C ASN A 222 -9.53 -15.35 -17.81
N GLU A 223 -8.43 -14.74 -18.29
CA GLU A 223 -7.35 -15.47 -18.97
C GLU A 223 -6.63 -16.44 -18.03
N LEU A 224 -6.32 -15.97 -16.81
CA LEU A 224 -5.68 -16.80 -15.79
C LEU A 224 -6.60 -17.92 -15.30
N GLY A 225 -7.88 -17.63 -15.11
CA GLY A 225 -8.88 -18.61 -14.67
C GLY A 225 -9.02 -19.76 -15.64
N GLU A 226 -9.09 -19.48 -16.97
CA GLU A 226 -9.12 -20.51 -18.00
C GLU A 226 -7.85 -21.38 -18.01
N TRP A 227 -6.70 -20.78 -17.75
CA TRP A 227 -5.42 -21.52 -17.71
C TRP A 227 -5.29 -22.37 -16.44
N ILE A 228 -5.62 -21.79 -15.30
CA ILE A 228 -5.47 -22.44 -13.99
C ILE A 228 -6.47 -23.59 -13.82
N SER A 229 -7.69 -23.44 -14.29
CA SER A 229 -8.73 -24.47 -14.23
C SER A 229 -8.53 -25.64 -15.21
N ASN A 230 -7.60 -25.49 -16.19
CA ASN A 230 -7.35 -26.51 -17.19
C ASN A 230 -6.04 -27.27 -16.94
N GLU A 231 -6.16 -28.50 -16.41
CA GLU A 231 -5.04 -29.40 -16.12
C GLU A 231 -4.10 -29.57 -17.31
N GLY A 232 -4.65 -29.73 -18.52
CA GLY A 232 -3.87 -29.94 -19.74
C GLY A 232 -3.03 -28.71 -20.11
N VAL A 233 -3.54 -27.52 -19.86
CA VAL A 233 -2.81 -26.25 -20.11
C VAL A 233 -1.68 -26.12 -19.10
N MET A 234 -1.93 -26.37 -17.81
CA MET A 234 -0.92 -26.27 -16.77
C MET A 234 0.23 -27.28 -16.96
N LYS A 235 -0.09 -28.53 -17.32
CA LYS A 235 0.94 -29.55 -17.65
C LYS A 235 1.78 -29.14 -18.86
N LYS A 236 1.15 -28.60 -19.92
CA LYS A 236 1.86 -28.07 -21.09
C LYS A 236 2.74 -26.89 -20.75
N LEU A 237 2.26 -25.95 -19.91
CA LEU A 237 3.03 -24.80 -19.43
C LEU A 237 4.27 -25.25 -18.68
N LYS A 238 4.13 -26.18 -17.73
CA LYS A 238 5.25 -26.78 -16.98
C LYS A 238 6.29 -27.39 -17.90
N GLY A 239 5.85 -28.15 -18.92
CA GLY A 239 6.73 -28.74 -19.92
C GLY A 239 7.48 -27.68 -20.74
N ARG A 240 6.77 -26.70 -21.30
CA ARG A 240 7.39 -25.62 -22.09
C ARG A 240 8.40 -24.79 -21.30
N LEU A 241 8.09 -24.44 -20.05
CA LEU A 241 9.03 -23.71 -19.19
C LEU A 241 10.27 -24.55 -18.88
N GLY A 242 10.12 -25.86 -18.67
CA GLY A 242 11.26 -26.78 -18.52
C GLY A 242 12.15 -26.85 -19.77
N ASP A 243 11.55 -26.86 -20.96
CA ASP A 243 12.27 -26.83 -22.24
C ASP A 243 13.00 -25.49 -22.45
N ILE A 244 12.35 -24.36 -22.14
CA ILE A 244 12.98 -23.03 -22.17
C ILE A 244 14.22 -23.01 -21.29
N LEU A 245 14.12 -23.48 -20.04
CA LEU A 245 15.27 -23.50 -19.12
C LEU A 245 16.43 -24.33 -19.68
N LYS A 246 16.15 -25.49 -20.25
CA LYS A 246 17.20 -26.34 -20.85
C LYS A 246 17.85 -25.66 -22.06
N ASN A 247 17.05 -25.09 -22.95
CA ASN A 247 17.55 -24.44 -24.15
C ASN A 247 18.34 -23.18 -23.82
N ASP A 248 17.85 -22.34 -22.93
CA ASP A 248 18.53 -21.11 -22.48
C ASP A 248 19.89 -21.44 -21.82
N LEU A 249 19.97 -22.49 -21.00
CA LEU A 249 21.24 -22.92 -20.39
C LEU A 249 22.26 -23.34 -21.42
N VAL A 250 21.84 -24.08 -22.46
CA VAL A 250 22.71 -24.49 -23.56
C VAL A 250 23.25 -23.29 -24.34
N GLU A 251 22.33 -22.34 -24.67
CA GLU A 251 22.69 -21.16 -25.44
C GLU A 251 23.57 -20.18 -24.62
N ILE A 252 23.27 -19.98 -23.33
CA ILE A 252 24.13 -19.19 -22.41
C ILE A 252 25.54 -19.77 -22.38
N SER A 253 25.67 -21.09 -22.23
CA SER A 253 26.97 -21.75 -22.20
C SER A 253 27.74 -21.64 -23.52
N LYS A 254 27.01 -21.69 -24.66
CA LYS A 254 27.60 -21.52 -25.99
C LYS A 254 28.12 -20.11 -26.18
N LEU A 255 27.23 -19.11 -26.03
CA LEU A 255 27.59 -17.69 -26.16
C LEU A 255 28.72 -17.28 -25.20
N SER A 256 28.70 -17.80 -23.98
CA SER A 256 29.76 -17.53 -23.00
C SER A 256 31.12 -18.12 -23.38
N ARG A 257 31.16 -19.28 -24.04
CA ARG A 257 32.37 -19.86 -24.58
C ARG A 257 32.92 -19.05 -25.74
N ASP A 258 32.04 -18.68 -26.66
CA ASP A 258 32.39 -17.88 -27.83
C ASP A 258 32.92 -16.49 -27.40
N LEU A 259 32.23 -15.84 -26.47
CA LEU A 259 32.64 -14.56 -25.91
C LEU A 259 33.98 -14.70 -25.12
N TYR A 260 34.15 -15.75 -24.33
CA TYR A 260 35.43 -16.01 -23.65
C TYR A 260 36.58 -16.22 -24.63
N ALA A 261 36.36 -16.94 -25.72
CA ALA A 261 37.40 -17.14 -26.77
C ALA A 261 37.77 -15.78 -27.39
N LEU A 262 36.79 -14.96 -27.76
CA LEU A 262 37.02 -13.64 -28.35
C LEU A 262 37.80 -12.71 -27.38
N LEU A 263 37.38 -12.66 -26.11
CA LEU A 263 38.05 -11.86 -25.07
C LEU A 263 39.46 -12.32 -24.75
N SER A 264 39.75 -13.64 -24.88
CA SER A 264 41.04 -14.22 -24.52
C SER A 264 42.09 -14.10 -25.65
N THR A 265 41.63 -14.04 -26.90
CA THR A 265 42.53 -13.97 -28.08
C THR A 265 42.70 -12.57 -28.61
N GLY A 266 41.71 -11.71 -28.42
CA GLY A 266 41.75 -10.32 -28.88
C GLY A 266 42.46 -9.36 -27.93
N LYS A 267 42.78 -8.18 -28.42
CA LYS A 267 43.45 -7.12 -27.64
C LYS A 267 42.50 -6.09 -27.08
N GLY A 268 42.86 -5.50 -25.94
CA GLY A 268 42.11 -4.34 -25.38
C GLY A 268 40.92 -4.72 -24.53
N TYR A 269 40.79 -5.96 -24.06
CA TYR A 269 39.67 -6.39 -23.23
C TYR A 269 40.00 -6.39 -21.73
N SER A 270 38.97 -6.22 -20.90
CA SER A 270 39.14 -6.18 -19.44
C SER A 270 39.51 -7.55 -18.86
N SER A 271 40.57 -7.59 -18.05
CA SER A 271 40.99 -8.82 -17.34
C SER A 271 39.89 -9.37 -16.41
N ASN A 272 39.03 -8.48 -15.87
CA ASN A 272 37.89 -8.88 -15.06
C ASN A 272 36.80 -9.55 -15.88
N ALA A 273 36.53 -9.06 -17.10
CA ALA A 273 35.60 -9.68 -18.04
C ALA A 273 36.12 -11.08 -18.46
N ILE A 274 37.39 -11.21 -18.80
CA ILE A 274 38.00 -12.48 -19.15
C ILE A 274 37.84 -13.50 -18.01
N LYS A 275 38.17 -13.10 -16.78
CA LYS A 275 38.01 -13.96 -15.59
C LYS A 275 36.55 -14.33 -15.34
N PHE A 276 35.63 -13.42 -15.54
CA PHE A 276 34.19 -13.66 -15.38
C PHE A 276 33.70 -14.70 -16.39
N PHE A 277 33.90 -14.46 -17.68
CA PHE A 277 33.45 -15.38 -18.73
C PHE A 277 34.25 -16.70 -18.73
N GLY A 278 35.49 -16.72 -18.24
CA GLY A 278 36.25 -17.93 -17.99
C GLY A 278 35.56 -18.87 -16.97
N LYS A 279 34.90 -18.33 -15.98
CA LYS A 279 34.06 -19.10 -15.04
C LYS A 279 32.68 -19.38 -15.61
N PHE A 280 32.15 -18.49 -16.42
CA PHE A 280 30.77 -18.52 -16.95
C PHE A 280 30.63 -19.45 -18.16
N LYS A 281 31.72 -19.78 -18.89
CA LYS A 281 31.70 -20.65 -20.07
C LYS A 281 31.14 -22.05 -19.79
N ASP A 282 31.23 -22.53 -18.54
CA ASP A 282 30.72 -23.83 -18.11
C ASP A 282 29.50 -23.69 -17.19
N TYR A 283 28.72 -22.61 -17.39
CA TYR A 283 27.57 -22.31 -16.57
C TYR A 283 26.48 -23.39 -16.67
N LYS A 284 26.08 -23.93 -15.51
CA LYS A 284 25.11 -25.02 -15.37
C LYS A 284 23.79 -24.56 -14.68
N GLY A 285 23.57 -23.26 -14.62
CA GLY A 285 22.35 -22.72 -14.01
C GLY A 285 22.46 -22.35 -12.52
N ASN A 286 23.62 -22.56 -11.89
CA ASN A 286 23.83 -22.16 -10.51
C ASN A 286 24.39 -20.74 -10.44
N ASP A 287 23.59 -19.84 -9.89
CA ASP A 287 23.92 -18.41 -9.74
C ASP A 287 24.65 -18.10 -8.43
N SER A 288 24.79 -19.09 -7.53
CA SER A 288 25.41 -18.90 -6.21
C SER A 288 26.84 -18.37 -6.34
N GLY A 289 27.08 -17.20 -5.76
CA GLY A 289 28.35 -16.48 -5.78
C GLY A 289 28.63 -15.67 -7.04
N ILE A 290 27.87 -15.87 -8.13
CA ILE A 290 27.97 -15.08 -9.37
C ILE A 290 27.04 -13.88 -9.31
N GLU A 291 25.88 -14.00 -8.68
CA GLU A 291 24.84 -12.99 -8.51
C GLU A 291 25.33 -11.68 -7.86
N LYS A 292 26.40 -11.76 -7.07
CA LYS A 292 27.02 -10.62 -6.39
C LYS A 292 27.93 -9.80 -7.31
N LEU A 293 28.32 -10.36 -8.43
CA LEU A 293 29.28 -9.72 -9.33
C LEU A 293 28.64 -8.57 -10.12
N THR A 294 29.35 -7.45 -10.21
CA THR A 294 28.88 -6.23 -10.88
C THR A 294 28.48 -6.47 -12.33
N LEU A 295 29.28 -7.25 -13.08
CA LEU A 295 29.00 -7.56 -14.48
C LEU A 295 27.73 -8.41 -14.64
N TYR A 296 27.51 -9.41 -13.78
CA TYR A 296 26.28 -10.21 -13.79
C TYR A 296 25.05 -9.34 -13.59
N LYS A 297 25.11 -8.42 -12.60
CA LYS A 297 24.02 -7.47 -12.34
C LYS A 297 23.77 -6.53 -13.50
N ALA A 298 24.84 -6.05 -14.16
CA ALA A 298 24.74 -5.19 -15.33
C ALA A 298 24.08 -5.92 -16.51
N MET A 299 24.45 -7.19 -16.75
CA MET A 299 23.85 -8.03 -17.77
C MET A 299 22.35 -8.26 -17.51
N LEU A 300 21.99 -8.58 -16.27
CA LEU A 300 20.57 -8.74 -15.88
C LEU A 300 19.77 -7.45 -16.04
N LYS A 301 20.38 -6.28 -15.82
CA LYS A 301 19.70 -4.97 -16.00
C LYS A 301 19.67 -4.51 -17.46
N GLY A 302 20.45 -5.12 -18.34
CA GLY A 302 20.64 -4.63 -19.70
C GLY A 302 21.48 -3.35 -19.79
N ASP A 303 22.25 -3.03 -18.74
CA ASP A 303 23.08 -1.81 -18.62
C ASP A 303 24.58 -2.20 -18.55
N VAL A 304 25.03 -2.92 -19.57
CA VAL A 304 26.44 -3.31 -19.69
C VAL A 304 27.21 -2.13 -20.30
N GLN A 305 28.11 -1.54 -19.51
CA GLN A 305 28.92 -0.42 -19.98
C GLN A 305 30.21 -0.90 -20.63
N THR A 306 30.65 -0.25 -21.71
CA THR A 306 31.87 -0.59 -22.47
C THR A 306 33.09 -0.73 -21.55
N LYS A 307 33.24 0.16 -20.57
CA LYS A 307 34.38 0.12 -19.60
C LYS A 307 34.44 -1.12 -18.71
N GLN A 308 33.34 -1.87 -18.60
CA GLN A 308 33.31 -3.13 -17.84
C GLN A 308 33.90 -4.28 -18.62
N LEU A 309 33.82 -4.25 -19.96
CA LEU A 309 34.23 -5.29 -20.87
C LEU A 309 35.51 -4.95 -21.64
N CYS A 310 35.65 -3.69 -22.03
CA CYS A 310 36.62 -3.21 -22.99
C CYS A 310 37.43 -2.03 -22.48
N ASN A 311 38.69 -1.94 -22.90
CA ASN A 311 39.53 -0.77 -22.80
C ASN A 311 39.39 0.07 -24.08
N LYS A 312 40.00 1.28 -24.13
CA LYS A 312 39.95 2.16 -25.31
C LYS A 312 40.53 1.57 -26.59
N SER A 313 41.37 0.51 -26.46
CA SER A 313 42.05 -0.17 -27.57
C SER A 313 41.43 -1.51 -27.94
N ALA A 314 40.17 -1.78 -27.57
CA ALA A 314 39.50 -3.02 -27.91
C ALA A 314 39.25 -3.12 -29.41
N GLU A 315 39.50 -4.31 -29.98
CA GLU A 315 39.39 -4.58 -31.44
C GLU A 315 37.91 -4.57 -31.90
N ASP A 316 36.98 -5.12 -31.10
CA ASP A 316 35.55 -5.19 -31.45
C ASP A 316 34.69 -5.06 -30.19
N PRO A 317 34.48 -3.83 -29.69
CA PRO A 317 33.71 -3.59 -28.49
C PRO A 317 32.20 -3.84 -28.68
N ASP A 318 31.66 -3.56 -29.87
CA ASP A 318 30.23 -3.66 -30.13
C ASP A 318 29.72 -5.09 -30.13
N THR A 319 30.46 -6.02 -30.76
CA THR A 319 30.16 -7.44 -30.71
C THR A 319 30.24 -8.00 -29.29
N VAL A 320 31.25 -7.61 -28.51
CA VAL A 320 31.39 -8.06 -27.10
C VAL A 320 30.22 -7.54 -26.23
N ILE A 321 29.82 -6.30 -26.40
CA ILE A 321 28.64 -5.73 -25.69
C ILE A 321 27.37 -6.44 -26.13
N GLY A 322 27.17 -6.63 -27.44
CA GLY A 322 25.99 -7.32 -28.00
C GLY A 322 25.85 -8.74 -27.44
N MET A 323 26.89 -9.55 -27.49
CA MET A 323 26.88 -10.91 -26.93
C MET A 323 26.61 -10.91 -25.42
N SER A 324 27.17 -9.94 -24.70
CA SER A 324 26.92 -9.82 -23.23
C SER A 324 25.48 -9.46 -22.93
N LEU A 325 24.84 -8.62 -23.74
CA LEU A 325 23.43 -8.28 -23.61
C LEU A 325 22.51 -9.46 -23.96
N ASP A 326 22.87 -10.25 -24.98
CA ASP A 326 22.15 -11.47 -25.36
C ASP A 326 22.19 -12.51 -24.25
N ILE A 327 23.35 -12.72 -23.64
CA ILE A 327 23.47 -13.58 -22.45
C ILE A 327 22.59 -13.01 -21.32
N GLY A 328 22.58 -11.69 -21.10
CA GLY A 328 21.75 -11.02 -20.12
C GLY A 328 20.25 -11.25 -20.37
N ASN A 329 19.80 -11.24 -21.62
CA ASN A 329 18.42 -11.54 -22.02
C ASN A 329 18.05 -13.00 -21.67
N LEU A 330 18.90 -13.95 -22.04
CA LEU A 330 18.72 -15.36 -21.72
C LEU A 330 18.71 -15.62 -20.21
N LEU A 331 19.55 -14.93 -19.45
CA LEU A 331 19.53 -15.01 -17.98
C LEU A 331 18.23 -14.49 -17.39
N ARG A 332 17.64 -13.42 -17.94
CA ARG A 332 16.32 -12.93 -17.53
C ARG A 332 15.21 -13.93 -17.87
N HIS A 333 15.22 -14.52 -19.09
CA HIS A 333 14.28 -15.57 -19.48
C HIS A 333 14.37 -16.76 -18.51
N LYS A 334 15.59 -17.24 -18.23
CA LYS A 334 15.82 -18.32 -17.26
C LYS A 334 15.27 -17.96 -15.89
N ALA A 335 15.58 -16.76 -15.37
CA ALA A 335 15.13 -16.32 -14.05
C ALA A 335 13.60 -16.27 -13.97
N THR A 336 12.96 -15.74 -15.00
CA THR A 336 11.49 -15.68 -15.09
C THR A 336 10.88 -17.08 -15.15
N ALA A 337 11.38 -17.95 -16.03
CA ALA A 337 10.90 -19.32 -16.14
C ALA A 337 11.11 -20.13 -14.85
N SER A 338 12.26 -19.96 -14.17
CA SER A 338 12.51 -20.58 -12.87
C SER A 338 11.52 -20.10 -11.80
N ALA A 339 11.28 -18.78 -11.71
CA ALA A 339 10.37 -18.21 -10.74
C ALA A 339 8.92 -18.71 -10.95
N ILE A 340 8.48 -18.85 -12.21
CA ILE A 340 7.17 -19.42 -12.52
C ILE A 340 7.13 -20.90 -12.14
N LEU A 341 8.14 -21.68 -12.49
CA LEU A 341 8.18 -23.11 -12.18
C LEU A 341 8.25 -23.39 -10.68
N GLU A 342 8.96 -22.58 -9.90
CA GLU A 342 8.97 -22.69 -8.44
C GLU A 342 7.61 -22.53 -7.81
N ASN A 343 6.75 -21.70 -8.42
CA ASN A 343 5.42 -21.38 -7.89
C ASN A 343 4.27 -22.04 -8.68
N ILE A 344 4.59 -22.84 -9.71
CA ILE A 344 3.56 -23.38 -10.63
C ILE A 344 2.52 -24.23 -9.92
N HIS A 345 2.91 -24.98 -8.90
CA HIS A 345 2.01 -25.82 -8.13
C HIS A 345 1.04 -24.97 -7.30
N MET A 346 1.52 -23.87 -6.72
CA MET A 346 0.65 -22.93 -6.01
C MET A 346 -0.31 -22.22 -6.97
N LEU A 347 0.18 -21.82 -8.16
CA LEU A 347 -0.68 -21.26 -9.21
C LEU A 347 -1.83 -22.19 -9.59
N GLY A 348 -1.55 -23.49 -9.75
CA GLY A 348 -2.58 -24.47 -10.09
C GLY A 348 -3.65 -24.68 -9.01
N LEU A 349 -3.36 -24.31 -7.76
CA LEU A 349 -4.32 -24.39 -6.65
C LEU A 349 -5.16 -23.12 -6.49
N LEU A 350 -4.74 -21.99 -7.09
CA LEU A 350 -5.47 -20.72 -6.94
C LEU A 350 -6.91 -20.80 -7.48
N GLY A 351 -7.13 -21.52 -8.56
CA GLY A 351 -8.49 -21.69 -9.12
C GLY A 351 -9.46 -22.38 -8.15
N GLU A 352 -8.98 -23.39 -7.45
CA GLU A 352 -9.78 -24.09 -6.44
C GLU A 352 -10.03 -23.21 -5.20
N ILE A 353 -9.03 -22.47 -4.77
CA ILE A 353 -9.17 -21.52 -3.66
C ILE A 353 -10.19 -20.46 -4.03
N GLU A 354 -10.12 -19.91 -5.24
CA GLU A 354 -11.03 -18.92 -5.74
C GLU A 354 -12.48 -19.43 -5.83
N ALA A 355 -12.66 -20.66 -6.32
CA ALA A 355 -13.98 -21.31 -6.31
C ALA A 355 -14.55 -21.46 -4.90
N ASN A 356 -13.72 -21.85 -3.92
CA ASN A 356 -14.12 -21.94 -2.52
C ASN A 356 -14.48 -20.57 -1.92
N ILE A 357 -13.68 -19.52 -2.22
CA ILE A 357 -13.95 -18.13 -1.80
C ILE A 357 -15.28 -17.66 -2.38
N THR A 358 -15.51 -17.91 -3.66
CA THR A 358 -16.76 -17.53 -4.36
C THR A 358 -17.95 -18.28 -3.75
N GLY A 359 -17.82 -19.59 -3.49
CA GLY A 359 -18.84 -20.38 -2.82
C GLY A 359 -19.19 -19.84 -1.45
N PHE A 360 -18.17 -19.60 -0.60
CA PHE A 360 -18.36 -19.02 0.72
C PHE A 360 -19.02 -17.63 0.66
N SER A 361 -18.60 -16.79 -0.29
CA SER A 361 -19.16 -15.45 -0.47
C SER A 361 -20.64 -15.50 -0.86
N ASN A 362 -21.00 -16.39 -1.79
CA ASN A 362 -22.38 -16.58 -2.21
C ASN A 362 -23.28 -17.15 -1.08
N ASP A 363 -22.79 -18.16 -0.36
CA ASP A 363 -23.53 -18.80 0.74
C ASP A 363 -23.82 -17.82 1.88
N ASN A 364 -22.91 -16.86 2.12
CA ASN A 364 -23.04 -15.85 3.17
C ASN A 364 -23.55 -14.49 2.66
N ASN A 365 -23.84 -14.38 1.37
CA ASN A 365 -24.28 -13.14 0.72
C ASN A 365 -23.34 -11.94 1.00
N ILE A 366 -22.03 -12.16 0.84
CA ILE A 366 -21.00 -11.17 1.05
C ILE A 366 -20.24 -10.88 -0.23
N ILE A 367 -19.75 -9.64 -0.35
CA ILE A 367 -18.82 -9.21 -1.40
C ILE A 367 -17.52 -8.80 -0.73
N LEU A 368 -16.42 -9.28 -1.26
CA LEU A 368 -15.09 -8.82 -0.84
C LEU A 368 -14.87 -7.36 -1.26
N LEU A 369 -14.35 -6.54 -0.36
CA LEU A 369 -14.01 -5.16 -0.67
C LEU A 369 -13.09 -5.07 -1.89
N SER A 370 -12.13 -5.98 -1.99
CA SER A 370 -11.22 -6.05 -3.13
C SER A 370 -11.90 -6.34 -4.48
N ASN A 371 -13.10 -6.94 -4.50
CA ASN A 371 -13.83 -7.25 -5.74
C ASN A 371 -14.76 -6.12 -6.19
N THR A 372 -15.04 -5.16 -5.30
CA THR A 372 -15.97 -4.05 -5.58
C THR A 372 -15.59 -3.28 -6.84
N ASN A 373 -14.30 -2.95 -7.00
CA ASN A 373 -13.81 -2.16 -8.13
C ASN A 373 -13.95 -2.90 -9.48
N GLU A 374 -13.76 -4.21 -9.49
CA GLU A 374 -13.90 -5.04 -10.69
C GLU A 374 -15.38 -5.17 -11.12
N ILE A 375 -16.27 -5.42 -10.16
CA ILE A 375 -17.70 -5.51 -10.42
C ILE A 375 -18.20 -4.16 -10.97
N LEU A 376 -17.80 -3.06 -10.32
CA LEU A 376 -18.16 -1.71 -10.74
C LEU A 376 -17.65 -1.40 -12.16
N ARG A 377 -16.43 -1.80 -12.51
CA ARG A 377 -15.89 -1.66 -13.87
C ARG A 377 -16.75 -2.35 -14.93
N ARG A 378 -17.29 -3.52 -14.60
CA ARG A 378 -18.21 -4.23 -15.52
C ARG A 378 -19.52 -3.46 -15.72
N ILE A 379 -20.01 -2.79 -14.69
CA ILE A 379 -21.21 -1.94 -14.76
C ILE A 379 -20.89 -0.69 -15.62
N ILE A 380 -19.86 0.04 -15.25
CA ILE A 380 -19.51 1.33 -15.89
C ILE A 380 -19.13 1.14 -17.38
N ASN A 381 -18.47 0.04 -17.73
CA ASN A 381 -18.14 -0.25 -19.14
C ASN A 381 -19.35 -0.65 -20.00
N LYS A 382 -20.46 -1.07 -19.38
CA LYS A 382 -21.67 -1.48 -20.11
C LYS A 382 -22.70 -0.35 -20.20
N GLU A 383 -22.71 0.52 -19.20
CA GLU A 383 -23.75 1.52 -19.01
C GLU A 383 -23.18 2.94 -19.11
N ASP A 384 -23.96 3.84 -19.70
CA ASP A 384 -23.58 5.25 -19.77
C ASP A 384 -23.70 5.94 -18.41
N ALA A 385 -22.87 6.95 -18.13
CA ALA A 385 -22.87 7.69 -16.88
C ALA A 385 -24.26 8.27 -16.50
N PRO A 386 -25.08 8.80 -17.40
CA PRO A 386 -26.43 9.24 -17.08
C PRO A 386 -27.32 8.15 -16.50
N TYR A 387 -27.21 6.92 -17.01
CA TYR A 387 -27.98 5.77 -16.50
C TYR A 387 -27.50 5.37 -15.09
N ILE A 388 -26.21 5.50 -14.83
CA ILE A 388 -25.66 5.26 -13.48
C ILE A 388 -26.30 6.23 -12.48
N TYR A 389 -26.39 7.51 -12.82
CA TYR A 389 -27.01 8.52 -11.95
C TYR A 389 -28.53 8.31 -11.79
N GLU A 390 -29.23 7.87 -12.82
CA GLU A 390 -30.64 7.51 -12.73
C GLU A 390 -30.85 6.39 -11.70
N ARG A 391 -30.02 5.37 -11.71
CA ARG A 391 -30.09 4.24 -10.77
C ARG A 391 -29.69 4.63 -9.35
N VAL A 392 -28.70 5.47 -9.19
CA VAL A 392 -28.26 6.01 -7.88
C VAL A 392 -29.29 6.98 -7.31
N GLY A 393 -30.13 7.59 -8.15
CA GLY A 393 -31.15 8.55 -7.76
C GLY A 393 -30.62 9.95 -7.45
N THR A 394 -29.33 10.21 -7.63
CA THR A 394 -28.70 11.52 -7.44
C THR A 394 -27.65 11.73 -8.51
N ARG A 395 -27.76 12.85 -9.25
CA ARG A 395 -26.73 13.24 -10.24
C ARG A 395 -25.67 14.09 -9.57
N ILE A 396 -24.43 13.62 -9.65
CA ILE A 396 -23.25 14.38 -9.23
C ILE A 396 -22.81 15.28 -10.39
N TYR A 397 -22.66 16.58 -10.09
CA TYR A 397 -22.24 17.58 -11.07
C TYR A 397 -20.80 18.03 -10.89
N ASN A 398 -20.26 17.91 -9.67
CA ASN A 398 -18.91 18.35 -9.37
C ASN A 398 -18.17 17.32 -8.53
N PHE A 399 -16.97 16.97 -8.95
CA PHE A 399 -16.07 16.05 -8.25
C PHE A 399 -14.88 16.82 -7.68
N LEU A 400 -14.64 16.66 -6.40
CA LEU A 400 -13.51 17.23 -5.67
C LEU A 400 -12.72 16.09 -5.04
N ILE A 401 -11.58 15.73 -5.61
CA ILE A 401 -10.81 14.54 -5.22
C ILE A 401 -9.54 14.96 -4.50
N ASP A 402 -9.41 14.56 -3.23
CA ASP A 402 -8.21 14.80 -2.41
C ASP A 402 -7.31 13.56 -2.40
N GLU A 403 -6.02 13.77 -2.13
CA GLU A 403 -4.97 12.74 -2.04
C GLU A 403 -4.98 11.77 -3.24
N PHE A 404 -5.17 12.32 -4.45
CA PHE A 404 -5.34 11.53 -5.68
C PHE A 404 -4.16 10.58 -5.98
N GLN A 405 -2.95 10.87 -5.49
CA GLN A 405 -1.78 9.99 -5.65
C GLN A 405 -1.96 8.61 -5.01
N ASP A 406 -2.96 8.45 -4.13
CA ASP A 406 -3.26 7.18 -3.48
C ASP A 406 -4.38 6.40 -4.19
N THR A 407 -4.90 6.94 -5.30
CA THR A 407 -5.91 6.28 -6.15
C THR A 407 -5.25 5.15 -6.95
N SER A 408 -5.94 4.01 -7.03
CA SER A 408 -5.50 2.89 -7.88
C SER A 408 -5.92 3.10 -9.34
N ARG A 409 -5.29 2.34 -10.24
CA ARG A 409 -5.63 2.38 -11.66
C ARG A 409 -7.09 1.97 -11.92
N MET A 410 -7.56 0.94 -11.26
CA MET A 410 -8.93 0.46 -11.40
C MET A 410 -9.96 1.46 -10.86
N GLN A 411 -9.64 2.10 -9.73
CA GLN A 411 -10.46 3.19 -9.19
C GLN A 411 -10.52 4.38 -10.16
N TRP A 412 -9.39 4.73 -10.77
CA TRP A 412 -9.34 5.79 -11.77
C TRP A 412 -10.17 5.45 -13.01
N GLU A 413 -10.02 4.23 -13.57
CA GLU A 413 -10.80 3.77 -14.72
C GLU A 413 -12.32 3.82 -14.44
N ASN A 414 -12.72 3.60 -13.19
CA ASN A 414 -14.12 3.70 -12.78
C ASN A 414 -14.61 5.15 -12.58
N LEU A 415 -13.74 6.07 -12.16
CA LEU A 415 -14.10 7.49 -11.98
C LEU A 415 -14.09 8.27 -13.29
N MET A 416 -13.21 7.92 -14.21
CA MET A 416 -12.97 8.68 -15.44
C MET A 416 -14.24 8.96 -16.26
N PRO A 417 -15.13 7.99 -16.52
CA PRO A 417 -16.38 8.25 -17.26
C PRO A 417 -17.32 9.21 -16.55
N LEU A 418 -17.36 9.18 -15.21
CA LEU A 418 -18.21 10.08 -14.41
C LEU A 418 -17.67 11.51 -14.41
N LEU A 419 -16.35 11.68 -14.38
CA LEU A 419 -15.68 12.97 -14.54
C LEU A 419 -15.88 13.53 -15.96
N ASP A 420 -15.78 12.69 -16.98
CA ASP A 420 -15.99 13.08 -18.38
C ASP A 420 -17.41 13.63 -18.59
N GLU A 421 -18.42 12.96 -18.05
CA GLU A 421 -19.82 13.42 -18.08
C GLU A 421 -19.99 14.76 -17.33
N SER A 422 -19.36 14.93 -16.15
CA SER A 422 -19.39 16.19 -15.42
C SER A 422 -18.80 17.33 -16.23
N LEU A 423 -17.58 17.13 -16.76
CA LEU A 423 -16.85 18.12 -17.54
C LEU A 423 -17.55 18.46 -18.87
N SER A 424 -18.08 17.43 -19.57
CA SER A 424 -18.88 17.63 -20.78
C SER A 424 -20.16 18.40 -20.51
N GLY A 425 -20.73 18.27 -19.32
CA GLY A 425 -21.85 19.08 -18.83
C GLY A 425 -21.48 20.54 -18.47
N GLY A 426 -20.22 20.92 -18.67
CA GLY A 426 -19.72 22.28 -18.41
C GLY A 426 -19.45 22.58 -16.93
N ASN A 427 -19.38 21.57 -16.07
CA ASN A 427 -19.11 21.73 -14.64
C ASN A 427 -17.62 21.89 -14.33
N ASP A 428 -17.31 22.23 -13.08
CA ASP A 428 -15.94 22.36 -12.60
C ASP A 428 -15.60 21.24 -11.62
N ASP A 429 -14.51 20.52 -11.92
CA ASP A 429 -13.99 19.44 -11.10
C ASP A 429 -12.58 19.78 -10.59
N LEU A 430 -12.19 19.19 -9.47
CA LEU A 430 -10.91 19.44 -8.82
C LEU A 430 -10.23 18.13 -8.45
N ILE A 431 -8.97 17.99 -8.87
CA ILE A 431 -8.09 16.91 -8.44
C ILE A 431 -6.90 17.51 -7.69
N ILE A 432 -6.70 17.07 -6.45
CA ILE A 432 -5.58 17.51 -5.60
C ILE A 432 -4.74 16.30 -5.21
N GLY A 433 -3.42 16.44 -5.28
CA GLY A 433 -2.51 15.40 -4.84
C GLY A 433 -1.05 15.81 -4.83
N ASP A 434 -0.22 14.96 -4.26
CA ASP A 434 1.24 15.09 -4.25
C ASP A 434 1.89 13.73 -4.51
N VAL A 435 2.47 13.56 -5.68
CA VAL A 435 3.14 12.30 -6.09
C VAL A 435 4.20 11.86 -5.06
N LYS A 436 4.86 12.81 -4.37
CA LYS A 436 5.87 12.54 -3.35
C LYS A 436 5.30 11.96 -2.05
N GLN A 437 3.98 12.08 -1.83
CA GLN A 437 3.27 11.56 -0.67
C GLN A 437 2.57 10.22 -0.93
N SER A 438 2.76 9.61 -2.10
CA SER A 438 2.21 8.28 -2.41
C SER A 438 2.90 7.21 -1.56
N ILE A 439 2.20 6.67 -0.56
CA ILE A 439 2.71 5.65 0.36
C ILE A 439 1.88 4.35 0.34
N TYR A 440 0.85 4.27 -0.51
CA TYR A 440 -0.09 3.14 -0.56
C TYR A 440 0.08 2.24 -1.79
N ARG A 441 1.31 2.15 -2.37
CA ARG A 441 1.57 1.23 -3.50
C ARG A 441 1.24 -0.23 -3.19
N PHE A 442 1.38 -0.64 -1.95
CA PHE A 442 0.98 -1.98 -1.51
C PHE A 442 -0.55 -2.20 -1.53
N ARG A 443 -1.33 -1.12 -1.68
CA ARG A 443 -2.79 -1.12 -1.92
C ARG A 443 -3.15 -0.80 -3.37
N ASN A 444 -2.22 -1.02 -4.31
CA ASN A 444 -2.36 -0.76 -5.74
C ASN A 444 -2.46 0.72 -6.15
N SER A 445 -2.10 1.69 -5.29
CA SER A 445 -2.05 3.09 -5.71
C SER A 445 -1.03 3.31 -6.84
N ASP A 446 -1.38 4.16 -7.80
CA ASP A 446 -0.53 4.46 -8.95
C ASP A 446 -0.25 5.98 -9.06
N PRO A 447 0.89 6.46 -8.53
CA PRO A 447 1.24 7.88 -8.60
C PRO A 447 1.47 8.40 -10.01
N HIS A 448 1.69 7.52 -11.01
CA HIS A 448 1.82 7.92 -12.40
C HIS A 448 0.53 8.50 -12.98
N LEU A 449 -0.62 8.13 -12.44
CA LEU A 449 -1.92 8.70 -12.83
C LEU A 449 -1.89 10.22 -12.67
N LEU A 450 -1.56 10.72 -11.47
CA LEU A 450 -1.49 12.16 -11.20
C LEU A 450 -0.36 12.85 -11.98
N LYS A 451 0.75 12.15 -12.19
CA LYS A 451 1.91 12.72 -12.84
C LYS A 451 1.69 12.97 -14.33
N ASN A 452 1.14 11.98 -15.05
CA ASN A 452 1.18 11.92 -16.50
C ASN A 452 -0.19 11.73 -17.16
N GLU A 453 -1.12 10.97 -16.55
CA GLU A 453 -2.29 10.47 -17.26
C GLU A 453 -3.51 11.38 -17.16
N VAL A 454 -3.76 11.97 -15.99
CA VAL A 454 -4.94 12.84 -15.80
C VAL A 454 -4.93 14.02 -16.78
N GLU A 455 -3.79 14.68 -16.95
CA GLU A 455 -3.65 15.80 -17.90
C GLU A 455 -3.83 15.33 -19.35
N GLY A 456 -3.32 14.14 -19.69
CA GLY A 456 -3.48 13.57 -21.03
C GLY A 456 -4.92 13.21 -21.34
N ASN A 457 -5.60 12.52 -20.42
CA ASN A 457 -6.97 12.05 -20.63
C ASN A 457 -7.99 13.20 -20.76
N PHE A 458 -7.75 14.31 -20.05
CA PHE A 458 -8.67 15.45 -19.99
C PHE A 458 -8.10 16.74 -20.63
N SER A 459 -7.14 16.61 -21.54
CA SER A 459 -6.48 17.76 -22.17
C SER A 459 -7.46 18.75 -22.83
N HIS A 460 -8.62 18.30 -23.29
CA HIS A 460 -9.65 19.13 -23.90
C HIS A 460 -10.42 20.02 -22.91
N PHE A 461 -10.41 19.65 -21.62
CA PHE A 461 -11.13 20.35 -20.56
C PHE A 461 -10.19 21.21 -19.69
N ILE A 462 -8.90 21.20 -20.01
CA ILE A 462 -7.89 22.03 -19.35
C ILE A 462 -7.68 23.26 -20.21
N GLU A 463 -8.28 24.40 -19.84
CA GLU A 463 -8.21 25.64 -20.62
C GLU A 463 -6.86 26.35 -20.51
N GLY A 464 -6.27 26.70 -21.68
CA GLY A 464 -5.23 27.71 -21.88
C GLY A 464 -3.82 27.37 -21.34
N ASP A 465 -2.84 28.13 -21.81
CA ASP A 465 -1.45 28.01 -21.33
C ASP A 465 -1.27 28.35 -19.83
N ASP A 466 -2.22 29.06 -19.23
CA ASP A 466 -2.29 29.35 -17.78
C ASP A 466 -2.95 28.22 -16.97
N ALA A 467 -3.65 27.32 -17.62
CA ALA A 467 -4.31 26.17 -17.01
C ALA A 467 -3.38 24.96 -16.87
N LYS A 468 -2.23 24.98 -17.52
CA LYS A 468 -1.16 24.05 -17.20
C LYS A 468 -0.82 24.22 -15.73
N THR A 469 -1.51 23.42 -14.91
CA THR A 469 -1.24 23.39 -13.49
C THR A 469 -1.10 24.81 -12.93
N LYS A 470 -2.19 25.43 -12.48
CA LYS A 470 -2.03 26.55 -11.53
C LYS A 470 -1.15 25.99 -10.44
N SER A 471 0.15 26.18 -10.59
CA SER A 471 1.11 25.86 -9.56
C SER A 471 0.70 26.73 -8.39
N VAL A 472 -0.13 26.16 -7.50
CA VAL A 472 -0.35 26.79 -6.19
C VAL A 472 1.06 27.12 -5.71
N PRO A 473 1.36 28.36 -5.38
CA PRO A 473 2.70 28.73 -4.94
C PRO A 473 3.11 27.69 -3.92
N ASN A 474 4.22 26.97 -4.16
CA ASN A 474 4.68 25.88 -3.29
C ASN A 474 5.14 26.45 -1.95
N THR A 475 4.23 27.14 -1.26
CA THR A 475 4.46 27.84 0.00
C THR A 475 4.00 26.97 1.14
N ASN A 476 4.91 26.64 2.03
CA ASN A 476 4.60 25.88 3.23
C ASN A 476 4.03 26.80 4.33
N TRP A 477 2.76 26.58 4.68
CA TRP A 477 2.04 27.30 5.73
C TRP A 477 2.05 26.58 7.08
N ARG A 478 2.51 25.33 7.10
CA ARG A 478 2.46 24.44 8.28
C ARG A 478 3.72 24.55 9.12
N SER A 479 4.87 24.42 8.50
CA SER A 479 6.15 24.19 9.18
C SER A 479 6.90 25.50 9.44
N CYS A 480 7.71 25.54 10.48
CA CYS A 480 8.62 26.65 10.74
C CYS A 480 9.75 26.70 9.71
N ARG A 481 10.39 27.88 9.63
CA ARG A 481 11.42 28.19 8.66
C ARG A 481 12.52 27.13 8.56
N ASP A 482 13.12 26.76 9.69
CA ASP A 482 14.30 25.89 9.69
C ASP A 482 13.95 24.47 9.21
N ILE A 483 12.74 23.99 9.51
CA ILE A 483 12.23 22.70 9.00
C ILE A 483 12.04 22.73 7.48
N VAL A 484 11.48 23.82 6.94
CA VAL A 484 11.31 23.96 5.49
C VAL A 484 12.65 24.00 4.77
N LEU A 485 13.62 24.78 5.29
CA LEU A 485 14.97 24.88 4.71
C LEU A 485 15.69 23.53 4.74
N PHE A 486 15.61 22.84 5.88
CA PHE A 486 16.19 21.52 6.01
C PHE A 486 15.57 20.54 5.00
N ASN A 487 14.25 20.45 4.94
CA ASN A 487 13.57 19.55 4.00
C ASN A 487 13.95 19.86 2.54
N ASN A 488 13.99 21.11 2.16
CA ASN A 488 14.41 21.52 0.81
C ASN A 488 15.81 21.01 0.46
N THR A 489 16.76 21.14 1.38
CA THR A 489 18.15 20.72 1.16
C THR A 489 18.26 19.19 1.19
N PHE A 490 17.66 18.55 2.19
CA PHE A 490 17.74 17.10 2.40
C PHE A 490 17.11 16.33 1.25
N PHE A 491 15.86 16.62 0.89
CA PHE A 491 15.18 15.89 -0.16
C PHE A 491 15.76 16.16 -1.55
N LYS A 492 16.34 17.33 -1.79
CA LYS A 492 17.07 17.58 -3.03
C LYS A 492 18.32 16.69 -3.12
N ALA A 493 19.14 16.64 -2.09
CA ALA A 493 20.34 15.80 -2.06
C ALA A 493 19.98 14.31 -2.16
N LEU A 494 18.95 13.88 -1.43
CA LEU A 494 18.48 12.48 -1.45
C LEU A 494 17.94 12.08 -2.83
N SER A 495 17.22 12.97 -3.52
CA SER A 495 16.70 12.71 -4.87
C SER A 495 17.80 12.53 -5.91
N GLU A 496 18.90 13.30 -5.79
CA GLU A 496 20.07 13.18 -6.64
C GLU A 496 20.78 11.84 -6.41
N GLU A 497 20.99 11.46 -5.15
CA GLU A 497 21.65 10.19 -4.76
C GLU A 497 20.85 8.97 -5.20
N LEU A 498 19.52 8.98 -4.99
CA LEU A 498 18.62 7.89 -5.35
C LEU A 498 18.18 7.91 -6.82
N ARG A 499 18.62 8.87 -7.62
CA ARG A 499 18.21 9.07 -9.02
C ARG A 499 16.69 9.19 -9.20
N MET A 500 16.04 9.86 -8.28
CA MET A 500 14.59 10.11 -8.26
C MET A 500 14.22 11.54 -8.68
N GLY A 501 15.09 12.23 -9.40
CA GLY A 501 14.90 13.63 -9.83
C GLY A 501 13.56 13.87 -10.50
N GLU A 502 13.09 12.91 -11.28
CA GLU A 502 11.81 12.97 -11.98
C GLU A 502 10.59 13.21 -11.06
N TYR A 503 10.64 12.71 -9.81
CA TYR A 503 9.57 12.89 -8.82
C TYR A 503 9.78 14.10 -7.92
N TYR A 504 11.00 14.62 -7.86
CA TYR A 504 11.43 15.68 -6.93
C TYR A 504 11.85 16.98 -7.61
N GLU A 505 11.55 17.17 -8.91
CA GLU A 505 11.93 18.39 -9.67
C GLU A 505 11.53 19.68 -8.97
N ASN A 506 10.35 19.74 -8.35
CA ASN A 506 9.79 20.90 -7.67
C ASN A 506 9.67 20.72 -6.17
N VAL A 507 10.66 20.08 -5.52
CA VAL A 507 10.60 19.77 -4.09
C VAL A 507 10.70 21.01 -3.21
N ALA A 508 11.41 22.04 -3.67
CA ALA A 508 11.70 23.25 -2.89
C ALA A 508 10.43 24.05 -2.59
N GLN A 509 10.14 24.25 -1.31
CA GLN A 509 9.01 25.04 -0.83
C GLN A 509 9.45 26.43 -0.39
N LYS A 510 8.56 27.41 -0.60
CA LYS A 510 8.70 28.76 -0.04
C LYS A 510 8.22 28.78 1.40
N ILE A 511 8.82 29.62 2.22
CA ILE A 511 8.40 29.82 3.61
C ILE A 511 7.29 30.88 3.62
N SER A 512 6.18 30.58 4.30
CA SER A 512 5.11 31.57 4.46
C SER A 512 5.56 32.74 5.33
N GLU A 513 5.02 33.92 5.09
CA GLU A 513 5.34 35.12 5.89
C GLU A 513 5.05 34.90 7.38
N LYS A 514 3.95 34.21 7.70
CA LYS A 514 3.56 33.86 9.07
C LYS A 514 4.61 33.03 9.82
N ASN A 515 5.39 32.22 9.10
CA ASN A 515 6.36 31.29 9.66
C ASN A 515 7.81 31.70 9.44
N ARG A 516 8.07 32.86 8.83
CA ARG A 516 9.42 33.34 8.50
C ARG A 516 10.33 33.49 9.72
N ASP A 517 9.77 33.95 10.82
CA ASP A 517 10.53 34.21 12.05
C ASP A 517 10.46 33.05 13.05
N LYS A 518 9.69 32.00 12.73
CA LYS A 518 9.58 30.82 13.60
C LYS A 518 10.78 29.90 13.38
N ARG A 519 11.53 29.69 14.47
CA ARG A 519 12.68 28.78 14.48
C ARG A 519 12.20 27.34 14.70
N GLY A 520 12.96 26.40 14.13
CA GLY A 520 12.76 24.96 14.30
C GLY A 520 14.05 24.27 14.74
N PHE A 521 13.96 23.00 15.13
CA PHE A 521 15.12 22.20 15.52
C PHE A 521 15.03 20.82 14.89
N ILE A 522 16.16 20.33 14.37
CA ILE A 522 16.31 19.02 13.78
C ILE A 522 17.47 18.32 14.49
N ARG A 523 17.26 17.07 14.88
CA ARG A 523 18.29 16.23 15.50
C ARG A 523 18.31 14.87 14.81
N PHE A 524 19.51 14.42 14.44
CA PHE A 524 19.77 13.07 13.97
C PHE A 524 20.60 12.34 15.00
N GLU A 525 20.22 11.10 15.28
CA GLU A 525 21.02 10.20 16.10
C GLU A 525 21.24 8.91 15.33
N ILE A 526 22.50 8.52 15.20
CA ILE A 526 22.91 7.24 14.61
C ILE A 526 23.37 6.37 15.78
N LEU A 527 22.71 5.21 15.90
CA LEU A 527 23.11 4.20 16.88
C LEU A 527 24.08 3.25 16.25
N GLU A 528 25.28 3.11 16.82
CA GLU A 528 26.30 2.18 16.38
C GLU A 528 26.40 1.01 17.35
N GLN A 529 26.51 -0.20 16.80
CA GLN A 529 26.87 -1.36 17.60
C GLN A 529 28.40 -1.40 17.71
N ASN A 530 28.93 -1.20 18.90
CA ASN A 530 30.36 -1.28 19.15
C ASN A 530 30.85 -2.75 19.07
N ASP A 531 31.31 -3.16 17.89
CA ASP A 531 31.97 -4.47 17.70
C ASP A 531 33.44 -4.51 18.19
N LYS A 532 33.92 -3.50 18.92
CA LYS A 532 35.37 -3.29 19.11
C LYS A 532 35.98 -3.81 20.42
N ASP A 533 35.26 -4.58 21.23
CA ASP A 533 35.93 -5.23 22.37
C ASP A 533 36.11 -6.76 22.21
N LYS A 534 36.85 -7.14 21.15
CA LYS A 534 37.37 -8.54 21.02
C LYS A 534 38.59 -8.87 21.88
N SER A 535 38.97 -7.98 22.79
CA SER A 535 40.27 -8.17 23.51
C SER A 535 40.15 -8.50 25.01
N ASN A 536 38.95 -8.53 25.60
CA ASN A 536 38.81 -9.00 26.98
C ASN A 536 37.64 -9.97 27.11
N ASN A 537 37.88 -11.09 27.78
CA ASN A 537 36.94 -12.17 28.09
C ASN A 537 35.82 -11.77 29.07
N ASP A 538 35.49 -10.50 29.18
CA ASP A 538 34.32 -10.05 29.89
C ASP A 538 33.11 -10.07 28.96
N ILE A 539 32.04 -10.69 29.41
CA ILE A 539 30.75 -10.79 28.75
C ILE A 539 30.20 -9.35 28.62
N CYS A 540 30.62 -8.67 27.56
CA CYS A 540 30.01 -7.39 27.20
C CYS A 540 28.64 -7.68 26.59
N GLU A 541 27.56 -7.39 27.30
CA GLU A 541 26.20 -7.49 26.80
C GLU A 541 26.12 -6.71 25.49
N LYS A 542 25.77 -7.38 24.40
CA LYS A 542 25.46 -6.71 23.13
C LYS A 542 24.31 -5.77 23.39
N VAL A 543 24.54 -4.47 23.27
CA VAL A 543 23.50 -3.48 23.37
C VAL A 543 22.46 -3.78 22.28
N ASP A 544 21.25 -4.11 22.68
CA ASP A 544 20.14 -4.23 21.75
C ASP A 544 19.79 -2.85 21.24
N LEU A 545 20.14 -2.59 19.96
CA LEU A 545 19.89 -1.29 19.31
C LEU A 545 18.43 -0.91 19.31
N HIS A 546 17.52 -1.89 19.28
CA HIS A 546 16.09 -1.66 19.34
C HIS A 546 15.68 -1.11 20.71
N GLN A 547 16.10 -1.74 21.79
CA GLN A 547 15.83 -1.28 23.17
C GLN A 547 16.48 0.08 23.43
N GLU A 548 17.70 0.30 22.96
CA GLU A 548 18.35 1.61 23.13
C GLU A 548 17.62 2.71 22.36
N SER A 549 17.08 2.43 21.16
CA SER A 549 16.23 3.35 20.42
C SER A 549 14.97 3.74 21.19
N ILE A 550 14.30 2.75 21.80
CA ILE A 550 13.11 2.98 22.63
C ILE A 550 13.46 3.83 23.86
N ARG A 551 14.54 3.51 24.56
CA ARG A 551 15.02 4.26 25.73
C ARG A 551 15.27 5.74 25.38
N ARG A 552 15.93 6.01 24.25
CA ARG A 552 16.19 7.38 23.78
C ARG A 552 14.93 8.10 23.35
N THR A 553 13.96 7.38 22.81
CA THR A 553 12.65 7.93 22.48
C THR A 553 11.93 8.43 23.71
N ILE A 554 11.90 7.61 24.80
CA ILE A 554 11.31 8.00 26.08
C ILE A 554 12.01 9.24 26.64
N ALA A 555 13.35 9.24 26.68
CA ALA A 555 14.15 10.37 27.18
C ALA A 555 13.89 11.65 26.36
N THR A 556 13.71 11.53 25.05
CA THR A 556 13.41 12.67 24.16
C THR A 556 12.03 13.24 24.47
N VAL A 557 11.02 12.36 24.67
CA VAL A 557 9.66 12.81 25.04
C VAL A 557 9.67 13.51 26.40
N GLN A 558 10.38 12.97 27.40
CA GLN A 558 10.52 13.63 28.71
C GLN A 558 11.20 15.02 28.60
N ASP A 559 12.27 15.14 27.81
CA ASP A 559 12.91 16.44 27.54
C ASP A 559 11.93 17.45 26.92
N MET A 560 11.08 17.02 25.96
CA MET A 560 10.05 17.88 25.39
C MET A 560 9.01 18.31 26.42
N LEU A 561 8.55 17.38 27.27
CA LEU A 561 7.59 17.69 28.33
C LEU A 561 8.19 18.67 29.38
N ASN A 562 9.48 18.55 29.69
CA ASN A 562 10.20 19.48 30.55
C ASN A 562 10.34 20.88 29.96
N ARG A 563 10.36 20.96 28.61
CA ARG A 563 10.30 22.24 27.85
C ARG A 563 8.88 22.78 27.68
N ASN A 564 7.90 22.24 28.40
CA ASN A 564 6.49 22.63 28.37
C ASN A 564 5.74 22.34 27.05
N TYR A 565 6.20 21.40 26.23
CA TYR A 565 5.36 20.86 25.16
C TYR A 565 4.23 20.03 25.77
N SER A 566 3.06 20.08 25.16
CA SER A 566 1.93 19.22 25.56
C SER A 566 2.05 17.85 24.90
N GLN A 567 1.67 16.78 25.60
CA GLN A 567 1.69 15.41 25.05
C GLN A 567 0.94 15.31 23.71
N LYS A 568 -0.19 16.00 23.56
CA LYS A 568 -0.97 16.05 22.34
C LYS A 568 -0.25 16.67 21.13
N ASP A 569 0.85 17.40 21.36
CA ASP A 569 1.63 18.07 20.32
C ASP A 569 2.84 17.23 19.88
N ILE A 570 3.02 16.03 20.50
CA ILE A 570 4.13 15.11 20.23
C ILE A 570 3.59 13.90 19.47
N ALA A 571 4.20 13.58 18.34
CA ALA A 571 3.91 12.37 17.56
C ALA A 571 5.17 11.53 17.38
N ILE A 572 5.07 10.22 17.57
CA ILE A 572 6.12 9.26 17.31
C ILE A 572 5.75 8.50 16.05
N LEU A 573 6.60 8.56 15.02
CA LEU A 573 6.42 7.83 13.78
C LEU A 573 7.32 6.60 13.77
N VAL A 574 6.75 5.46 13.41
CA VAL A 574 7.41 4.15 13.30
C VAL A 574 7.25 3.58 11.91
N ASN A 575 8.13 2.67 11.55
CA ASN A 575 8.09 2.04 10.24
C ASN A 575 7.10 0.87 10.18
N THR A 576 6.92 0.16 11.29
CA THR A 576 6.05 -1.01 11.39
C THR A 576 5.14 -0.94 12.61
N ASN A 577 4.01 -1.64 12.54
CA ASN A 577 3.08 -1.76 13.67
C ASN A 577 3.72 -2.51 14.85
N SER A 578 4.67 -3.41 14.60
CA SER A 578 5.42 -4.09 15.66
C SER A 578 6.25 -3.11 16.47
N GLU A 579 7.02 -2.23 15.81
CA GLU A 579 7.78 -1.16 16.50
C GLU A 579 6.85 -0.25 17.29
N GLY A 580 5.66 0.05 16.77
CA GLY A 580 4.65 0.84 17.49
C GLY A 580 4.19 0.17 18.78
N ARG A 581 3.94 -1.15 18.75
CA ARG A 581 3.56 -1.93 19.94
C ARG A 581 4.67 -1.96 20.99
N ASP A 582 5.93 -2.17 20.54
CA ASP A 582 7.08 -2.24 21.44
C ASP A 582 7.28 -0.89 22.17
N ILE A 583 7.13 0.22 21.43
CA ILE A 583 7.17 1.56 22.01
C ILE A 583 6.03 1.76 23.02
N ILE A 584 4.79 1.39 22.68
CA ILE A 584 3.63 1.53 23.59
C ILE A 584 3.85 0.71 24.85
N SER A 585 4.28 -0.56 24.72
CA SER A 585 4.59 -1.40 25.88
C SER A 585 5.66 -0.75 26.77
N ALA A 586 6.73 -0.25 26.19
CA ALA A 586 7.79 0.41 26.93
C ALA A 586 7.33 1.69 27.66
N PHE A 587 6.42 2.47 27.06
CA PHE A 587 5.83 3.63 27.73
C PHE A 587 4.85 3.24 28.84
N MET A 588 4.14 2.11 28.72
CA MET A 588 3.26 1.58 29.78
C MET A 588 4.04 1.06 30.97
N ASP A 589 5.18 0.40 30.70
CA ASP A 589 6.05 -0.15 31.73
C ASP A 589 6.97 0.92 32.36
N TYR A 590 7.02 2.11 31.76
CA TYR A 590 7.88 3.18 32.20
C TYR A 590 7.36 3.80 33.52
N VAL A 591 8.19 3.72 34.56
CA VAL A 591 7.93 4.38 35.85
C VAL A 591 8.68 5.72 35.87
N PRO A 592 7.96 6.86 35.90
CA PRO A 592 8.60 8.17 35.92
C PRO A 592 9.47 8.35 37.16
N GLN A 593 10.66 8.94 36.97
CA GLN A 593 11.54 9.33 38.09
C GLN A 593 11.08 10.65 38.71
N GLU A 594 11.72 11.05 39.82
CA GLU A 594 11.41 12.32 40.47
C GLU A 594 11.65 13.50 39.51
N GLY A 595 10.60 14.26 39.24
CA GLY A 595 10.61 15.38 38.28
C GLY A 595 10.16 15.04 36.88
N GLU A 596 9.92 13.76 36.54
CA GLU A 596 9.38 13.33 35.25
C GLU A 596 7.86 13.26 35.26
N ARG A 597 7.27 13.34 34.06
CA ARG A 597 5.82 13.30 33.90
C ARG A 597 5.37 11.93 33.39
N GLN A 598 4.20 11.47 33.86
CA GLN A 598 3.55 10.31 33.27
C GLN A 598 3.24 10.56 31.79
N ILE A 599 3.62 9.63 30.92
CA ILE A 599 3.38 9.70 29.49
C ILE A 599 2.21 8.78 29.14
N ASN A 600 1.21 9.33 28.46
CA ASN A 600 0.09 8.58 27.92
C ASN A 600 0.22 8.51 26.40
N VAL A 601 0.39 7.32 25.87
CA VAL A 601 0.49 7.07 24.42
C VAL A 601 -0.83 6.53 23.91
N ILE A 602 -1.30 7.06 22.78
CA ILE A 602 -2.51 6.60 22.10
C ILE A 602 -2.14 6.14 20.70
N SER A 603 -2.52 4.93 20.36
CA SER A 603 -2.45 4.37 19.02
C SER A 603 -3.70 3.55 18.73
N GLU A 604 -4.16 3.54 17.50
CA GLU A 604 -5.31 2.72 17.09
C GLU A 604 -5.09 1.23 17.41
N GLU A 605 -3.86 0.73 17.20
CA GLU A 605 -3.51 -0.66 17.48
C GLU A 605 -3.39 -1.00 18.96
N SER A 606 -3.09 -0.04 19.83
CA SER A 606 -3.04 -0.28 21.28
C SER A 606 -4.40 -0.61 21.89
N LEU A 607 -5.49 -0.32 21.15
CA LEU A 607 -6.87 -0.57 21.58
C LEU A 607 -7.35 -2.00 21.27
N PHE A 608 -6.60 -2.78 20.49
CA PHE A 608 -6.98 -4.18 20.23
C PHE A 608 -6.65 -5.07 21.42
N ILE A 609 -7.70 -5.60 22.05
CA ILE A 609 -7.61 -6.54 23.18
C ILE A 609 -6.73 -7.76 22.80
N SER A 610 -6.78 -8.20 21.53
CA SER A 610 -5.96 -9.29 21.02
C SER A 610 -4.44 -9.06 21.11
N ASN A 611 -4.00 -7.81 21.30
CA ASN A 611 -2.58 -7.49 21.47
C ASN A 611 -2.09 -7.67 22.92
N SER A 612 -3.02 -7.80 23.87
CA SER A 612 -2.66 -8.06 25.27
C SER A 612 -2.04 -9.45 25.42
N PRO A 613 -0.83 -9.57 26.02
CA PRO A 613 -0.22 -10.88 26.29
C PRO A 613 -1.11 -11.77 27.15
N VAL A 614 -1.82 -11.18 28.12
CA VAL A 614 -2.76 -11.90 29.00
C VAL A 614 -3.93 -12.50 28.22
N VAL A 615 -4.57 -11.71 27.34
CA VAL A 615 -5.67 -12.18 26.50
C VAL A 615 -5.21 -13.28 25.54
N ARG A 616 -4.04 -13.11 24.93
CA ARG A 616 -3.47 -14.16 24.05
C ARG A 616 -3.17 -15.44 24.81
N THR A 617 -2.68 -15.36 26.04
CA THR A 617 -2.44 -16.54 26.89
C THR A 617 -3.75 -17.25 27.21
N VAL A 618 -4.80 -16.50 27.59
CA VAL A 618 -6.13 -17.08 27.88
C VAL A 618 -6.72 -17.75 26.63
N ILE A 619 -6.63 -17.08 25.48
CA ILE A 619 -7.12 -17.64 24.21
C ILE A 619 -6.34 -18.91 23.84
N SER A 620 -5.00 -18.91 23.97
CA SER A 620 -4.17 -20.09 23.72
C SER A 620 -4.55 -21.26 24.63
N ALA A 621 -4.82 -20.98 25.90
CA ALA A 621 -5.30 -21.99 26.85
C ALA A 621 -6.67 -22.55 26.46
N LEU A 622 -7.62 -21.70 26.10
CA LEU A 622 -8.96 -22.11 25.66
C LEU A 622 -8.91 -22.98 24.38
N ILE A 623 -8.11 -22.59 23.40
CA ILE A 623 -7.92 -23.37 22.16
C ILE A 623 -7.26 -24.72 22.47
N SER A 624 -6.30 -24.77 23.42
CA SER A 624 -5.68 -26.02 23.85
C SER A 624 -6.68 -26.96 24.53
N ILE A 625 -7.58 -26.41 25.35
CA ILE A 625 -8.66 -27.17 26.01
C ILE A 625 -9.65 -27.68 24.96
N ASP A 626 -10.10 -26.84 24.04
CA ASP A 626 -11.03 -27.23 22.97
C ASP A 626 -10.42 -28.32 22.09
N ALA A 627 -9.16 -28.20 21.69
CA ALA A 627 -8.45 -29.23 20.93
C ALA A 627 -8.32 -30.56 21.72
N HIS A 628 -8.20 -30.49 23.06
CA HIS A 628 -8.20 -31.66 23.91
C HIS A 628 -9.59 -32.37 23.96
N LEU A 629 -10.64 -31.57 24.13
CA LEU A 629 -12.03 -32.12 24.15
C LEU A 629 -12.41 -32.72 22.79
N GLN A 630 -11.99 -32.13 21.70
CA GLN A 630 -12.21 -32.68 20.34
C GLN A 630 -11.41 -33.97 20.10
N SER A 631 -10.24 -34.14 20.73
CA SER A 631 -9.43 -35.35 20.61
C SER A 631 -10.07 -36.56 21.30
N GLU A 632 -10.95 -36.37 22.26
CA GLU A 632 -11.73 -37.46 22.91
C GLU A 632 -12.88 -37.98 22.02
N ASN A 633 -13.31 -37.18 21.02
CA ASN A 633 -14.27 -37.57 20.00
C ASN A 633 -13.52 -38.12 18.78
N LYS A 634 -13.54 -39.43 18.56
CA LYS A 634 -12.73 -40.23 17.62
C LYS A 634 -12.72 -39.83 16.12
N GLU A 635 -13.35 -38.77 15.69
CA GLU A 635 -13.48 -38.40 14.26
C GLU A 635 -12.47 -37.30 13.77
N GLY A 636 -11.63 -36.77 14.62
CA GLY A 636 -10.66 -35.68 14.22
C GLY A 636 -9.31 -35.76 14.94
N TRP A 637 -8.92 -36.95 15.37
CA TRP A 637 -7.82 -37.15 16.32
C TRP A 637 -6.46 -36.54 15.90
N GLU A 638 -6.03 -36.72 14.67
CA GLU A 638 -4.71 -36.25 14.23
C GLU A 638 -4.61 -34.73 14.11
N GLU A 639 -5.68 -34.05 13.67
CA GLU A 639 -5.70 -32.59 13.52
C GLU A 639 -5.84 -31.88 14.87
N SER A 640 -6.63 -32.41 15.77
CA SER A 640 -6.81 -31.88 17.12
C SER A 640 -5.55 -32.04 17.97
N GLU A 641 -4.80 -33.13 17.82
CA GLU A 641 -3.55 -33.37 18.55
C GLU A 641 -2.44 -32.46 18.09
N GLY A 642 -2.35 -32.18 16.78
CA GLY A 642 -1.43 -31.20 16.22
C GLY A 642 -1.69 -29.79 16.74
N ARG A 643 -2.93 -29.34 16.73
CA ARG A 643 -3.33 -28.03 17.29
C ARG A 643 -3.04 -27.93 18.79
N ARG A 644 -3.43 -28.95 19.56
CA ARG A 644 -3.15 -29.02 21.00
C ARG A 644 -1.67 -28.88 21.29
N SER A 645 -0.81 -29.56 20.54
CA SER A 645 0.65 -29.50 20.72
C SER A 645 1.18 -28.08 20.51
N VAL A 646 0.74 -27.39 19.48
CA VAL A 646 1.19 -26.03 19.17
C VAL A 646 0.74 -25.03 20.23
N TYR A 647 -0.56 -25.01 20.58
CA TYR A 647 -1.10 -24.05 21.55
C TYR A 647 -0.66 -24.36 22.99
N LEU A 648 -0.50 -25.64 23.33
CA LEU A 648 0.06 -26.04 24.63
C LEU A 648 1.53 -25.60 24.72
N SER A 649 2.32 -25.74 23.66
CA SER A 649 3.70 -25.26 23.62
C SER A 649 3.80 -23.75 23.75
N ASP A 650 2.92 -22.99 23.05
CA ASP A 650 2.85 -21.52 23.18
C ASP A 650 2.45 -21.11 24.62
N PHE A 651 1.47 -21.79 25.21
CA PHE A 651 1.05 -21.57 26.59
C PHE A 651 2.19 -21.84 27.59
N ILE A 652 2.87 -22.98 27.47
CA ILE A 652 3.99 -23.36 28.35
C ILE A 652 5.11 -22.36 28.19
N HIS A 653 5.46 -21.99 26.97
CA HIS A 653 6.56 -21.02 26.74
C HIS A 653 6.28 -19.66 27.36
N ARG A 654 5.04 -19.16 27.28
CA ARG A 654 4.62 -17.90 27.93
C ARG A 654 4.64 -18.02 29.45
N PHE A 655 4.23 -19.16 29.97
CA PHE A 655 4.26 -19.45 31.39
C PHE A 655 5.70 -19.48 31.93
N GLU A 656 6.61 -20.19 31.25
CA GLU A 656 8.03 -20.23 31.57
C GLU A 656 8.68 -18.85 31.46
N TYR A 657 8.32 -18.07 30.44
CA TYR A 657 8.81 -16.69 30.32
C TYR A 657 8.40 -15.83 31.52
N ASN A 658 7.15 -15.90 31.95
CA ASN A 658 6.67 -15.15 33.12
C ASN A 658 7.42 -15.57 34.41
N ILE A 659 7.68 -16.86 34.59
CA ILE A 659 8.46 -17.34 35.72
C ILE A 659 9.92 -16.84 35.62
N SER A 660 10.52 -16.85 34.44
CA SER A 660 11.90 -16.36 34.21
C SER A 660 12.05 -14.88 34.55
N GLN A 661 10.97 -14.10 34.48
CA GLN A 661 10.92 -12.70 34.88
C GLN A 661 10.75 -12.51 36.42
N GLY A 662 10.84 -13.58 37.22
CA GLY A 662 10.74 -13.54 38.68
C GLY A 662 9.29 -13.42 39.18
N ILE A 663 8.32 -13.71 38.36
CA ILE A 663 6.89 -13.74 38.76
C ILE A 663 6.63 -15.07 39.50
N GLU A 664 6.06 -14.98 40.71
CA GLU A 664 5.68 -16.17 41.49
C GLU A 664 4.66 -17.01 40.69
N ILE A 665 4.71 -18.35 40.87
CA ILE A 665 3.87 -19.29 40.10
C ILE A 665 2.37 -18.93 40.19
N GLU A 666 1.89 -18.58 41.37
CA GLU A 666 0.49 -18.16 41.59
C GLU A 666 0.15 -16.87 40.81
N GLN A 667 1.08 -15.95 40.72
CA GLN A 667 0.92 -14.71 39.95
C GLN A 667 1.09 -14.96 38.45
N ALA A 668 1.93 -15.92 38.02
CA ALA A 668 2.08 -16.33 36.64
C ALA A 668 0.81 -17.02 36.11
N ILE A 669 0.11 -17.76 36.97
CA ILE A 669 -1.20 -18.40 36.63
C ILE A 669 -2.31 -17.34 36.62
N SER A 670 -2.25 -16.34 37.51
CA SER A 670 -3.28 -15.27 37.58
C SER A 670 -3.10 -14.15 36.54
N LYS A 671 -1.95 -14.07 35.94
CA LYS A 671 -1.66 -13.16 34.82
C LYS A 671 -1.81 -13.86 33.47
#